data_a8a4b171dc787f22c8549d9c04b063d0
#
_entry.id   a8a4b171dc787f22c8549d9c04b063d0
#
_cell.length_a   1.000
_cell.length_b   1.000
_cell.length_c   1.000
_cell.angle_alpha   90.00
_cell.angle_beta   90.00
_cell.angle_gamma   90.00
#
_symmetry.space_group_name_H-M   'P 1'
#
loop_
_entity.id
_entity.type
_entity.pdbx_description
1 polymer ?
#
loop_
_entity_poly.entity_id
_entity_poly.type
_entity_poly.pdbx_seq_one_letter_code
_entity_poly.pdbx_strand_id
1 'polypeptide(L)'
;LERKWQSIWEERRLFEADPDPRREKFYITVAYPYPNSPQHIGHGRTYTITDVYARYKRMRGYNVLFPMAFHYTGTPILAMAKRIEAGDEELLRIFTNVYGIPKEKLSDFKDPLAMAKYFHEEIKDGMKRMGYSIDWRREFTTIDPQYGKFIEWQFKKLFDKGLISKGSHPVGWCPSCRNPVGQHDTQGDVEPEIIEFTIIKFKSDGVVLPTATLRPETIFGVTNLWVNPDGGYVKAKVGGEVWIISEEAARKLPHLNFEVEVLERVPGRALIGLRAENPLTGGKAIVLPASFVDTDNGTGIVMSVPAHAPFDYAALEEVKGIAEELKRAYGIDPGDVLSLAPIPLIECDGYSEVPAEDIVKRMGIRGQGDPNLKRATEVLYSDEFHRGRTRPDLGEYGGLSVKEARERVKGDLLKSGKGDLMCEIANKPVFCRCGAKCIVKILSDQWFIDYGNASWKDLAKECLSRMSILPEDLRREFEYTIDWLKERACARQSGLGTKLPWDKSWIIESLSDSVIYMAYYTIARQIKGYGIDPSKLGEDVFDYVFLGKGDAGEISMRHGIERSALEEMRAEFAYFYPLDSRHSGRDLIPNHLTFFIFNHAAIFPPEKWPRQIVVNGSVLYEGKKMSKSLGNILPLKDAIRKYGADTLRLALLSTAELIQDVNFSEDLAESLRGKLIQFYRSSMDFLGLPPRGRMEHVDKWLLSRLQRVVERATESLEALRMRDALNHSLFLLEQDIQWYLKRCKALGIGPDGDALRKVVSVRVRLLAPYMPHVCEELWE
;
A
#
# COMPACT_ATOMS: atom_id res chain seq x y z
N LEU A 1 -26.93 17.75 19.87
CA LEU A 1 -26.23 16.99 20.89
C LEU A 1 -24.75 16.87 20.55
N GLU A 2 -24.33 16.34 19.37
CA GLU A 2 -22.93 16.14 19.00
C GLU A 2 -22.13 17.46 19.06
N ARG A 3 -22.62 18.54 18.47
CA ARG A 3 -21.95 19.86 18.51
C ARG A 3 -21.79 20.43 19.93
N LYS A 4 -22.81 20.20 20.82
CA LYS A 4 -22.72 20.59 22.23
C LYS A 4 -21.45 20.00 22.86
N TRP A 5 -21.30 18.70 22.73
CA TRP A 5 -20.18 17.99 23.37
C TRP A 5 -18.83 18.28 22.73
N GLN A 6 -18.78 18.40 21.40
CA GLN A 6 -17.56 18.79 20.71
C GLN A 6 -17.05 20.16 21.18
N SER A 7 -17.94 21.16 21.34
CA SER A 7 -17.56 22.47 21.88
C SER A 7 -17.08 22.36 23.34
N ILE A 8 -17.78 21.61 24.20
CA ILE A 8 -17.37 21.41 25.59
C ILE A 8 -16.01 20.74 25.69
N TRP A 9 -15.72 19.72 24.89
CA TRP A 9 -14.41 19.06 24.87
C TRP A 9 -13.27 20.00 24.44
N GLU A 10 -13.54 20.84 23.44
CA GLU A 10 -12.58 21.85 22.97
C GLU A 10 -12.33 22.93 24.03
N GLU A 11 -13.35 23.49 24.61
CA GLU A 11 -13.27 24.50 25.68
C GLU A 11 -12.52 23.97 26.92
N ARG A 12 -12.79 22.72 27.31
CA ARG A 12 -12.14 22.07 28.45
C ARG A 12 -10.75 21.50 28.11
N ARG A 13 -10.32 21.57 26.86
CA ARG A 13 -9.04 21.01 26.38
C ARG A 13 -8.83 19.55 26.76
N LEU A 14 -9.93 18.75 26.68
CA LEU A 14 -10.01 17.43 27.29
C LEU A 14 -9.02 16.42 26.73
N PHE A 15 -8.61 16.59 25.48
CA PHE A 15 -7.73 15.64 24.76
C PHE A 15 -6.28 16.11 24.62
N GLU A 16 -5.95 17.25 25.20
CA GLU A 16 -4.58 17.75 25.26
C GLU A 16 -3.76 16.92 26.25
N ALA A 17 -2.57 16.47 25.82
CA ALA A 17 -1.68 15.66 26.63
C ALA A 17 -0.31 16.34 26.80
N ASP A 18 0.00 16.69 28.04
CA ASP A 18 1.30 17.21 28.44
C ASP A 18 2.02 16.15 29.31
N PRO A 19 3.36 16.13 29.38
CA PRO A 19 4.09 15.21 30.24
C PRO A 19 3.64 15.29 31.70
N ASP A 20 3.21 14.17 32.26
CA ASP A 20 2.84 14.03 33.68
C ASP A 20 3.54 12.79 34.26
N PRO A 21 4.62 12.91 35.02
CA PRO A 21 5.37 11.79 35.56
C PRO A 21 4.60 10.91 36.55
N ARG A 22 3.44 11.38 37.04
CA ARG A 22 2.55 10.62 37.95
C ARG A 22 1.64 9.65 37.20
N ARG A 23 1.58 9.73 35.86
CA ARG A 23 0.70 8.92 35.01
C ARG A 23 1.55 8.14 34.01
N GLU A 24 1.20 6.88 33.82
CA GLU A 24 1.75 6.10 32.73
C GLU A 24 1.28 6.69 31.38
N LYS A 25 2.22 6.87 30.46
CA LYS A 25 1.90 7.43 29.13
C LYS A 25 1.34 6.35 28.21
N PHE A 26 0.53 6.76 27.26
CA PHE A 26 0.16 5.95 26.12
C PHE A 26 0.18 6.80 24.86
N TYR A 27 1.16 6.55 23.99
CA TYR A 27 1.31 7.28 22.76
C TYR A 27 0.76 6.46 21.58
N ILE A 28 -0.27 6.96 20.92
CA ILE A 28 -0.95 6.29 19.82
C ILE A 28 -1.01 7.18 18.60
N THR A 29 -0.75 6.61 17.40
CA THR A 29 -0.82 7.31 16.13
C THR A 29 -1.55 6.50 15.07
N VAL A 30 -2.04 7.21 14.07
CA VAL A 30 -2.64 6.66 12.86
C VAL A 30 -1.98 7.31 11.64
N ALA A 31 -2.08 6.68 10.47
CA ALA A 31 -1.60 7.31 9.24
C ALA A 31 -2.31 8.64 8.99
N TYR A 32 -1.55 9.71 8.80
CA TYR A 32 -2.10 11.03 8.49
C TYR A 32 -2.59 11.10 7.04
N PRO A 33 -3.62 11.92 6.76
CA PRO A 33 -4.25 11.94 5.44
C PRO A 33 -3.49 12.79 4.43
N TYR A 34 -3.64 12.41 3.14
CA TYR A 34 -3.34 13.29 2.02
C TYR A 34 -4.53 14.22 1.74
N PRO A 35 -4.37 15.55 1.75
CA PRO A 35 -5.45 16.47 1.47
C PRO A 35 -5.62 16.74 -0.04
N ASN A 36 -5.87 15.70 -0.82
CA ASN A 36 -6.13 15.76 -2.26
C ASN A 36 -7.58 15.44 -2.63
N SER A 37 -8.38 15.04 -1.68
CA SER A 37 -9.81 14.76 -1.80
C SER A 37 -10.44 14.65 -0.40
N PRO A 38 -11.78 14.71 -0.28
CA PRO A 38 -12.46 14.47 0.98
C PRO A 38 -12.17 13.06 1.51
N GLN A 39 -12.24 12.91 2.83
CA GLN A 39 -12.29 11.57 3.41
C GLN A 39 -13.63 10.89 3.10
N HIS A 40 -13.60 9.58 3.01
CA HIS A 40 -14.78 8.72 2.91
C HIS A 40 -14.86 7.77 4.10
N ILE A 41 -15.97 7.05 4.23
CA ILE A 41 -16.22 6.14 5.37
C ILE A 41 -15.10 5.09 5.56
N GLY A 42 -14.37 4.72 4.50
CA GLY A 42 -13.23 3.80 4.59
C GLY A 42 -12.10 4.32 5.48
N HIS A 43 -11.74 5.59 5.32
CA HIS A 43 -10.78 6.24 6.23
C HIS A 43 -11.33 6.30 7.66
N GLY A 44 -12.63 6.53 7.80
CA GLY A 44 -13.31 6.60 9.09
C GLY A 44 -13.08 5.36 9.97
N ARG A 45 -12.94 4.16 9.39
CA ARG A 45 -12.71 2.93 10.16
C ARG A 45 -11.41 2.96 10.95
N THR A 46 -10.29 3.22 10.29
CA THR A 46 -8.97 3.23 10.92
C THR A 46 -8.91 4.28 12.04
N TYR A 47 -9.41 5.50 11.76
CA TYR A 47 -9.44 6.57 12.75
C TYR A 47 -10.37 6.25 13.93
N THR A 48 -11.51 5.60 13.67
CA THR A 48 -12.44 5.22 14.74
C THR A 48 -11.87 4.14 15.65
N ILE A 49 -11.22 3.10 15.10
CA ILE A 49 -10.52 2.08 15.89
C ILE A 49 -9.47 2.74 16.80
N THR A 50 -8.66 3.63 16.24
CA THR A 50 -7.62 4.36 16.97
C THR A 50 -8.20 5.20 18.09
N ASP A 51 -9.29 5.95 17.82
CA ASP A 51 -9.94 6.82 18.81
C ASP A 51 -10.61 6.01 19.93
N VAL A 52 -11.30 4.91 19.61
CA VAL A 52 -11.89 4.02 20.62
C VAL A 52 -10.81 3.50 21.55
N TYR A 53 -9.67 3.09 21.03
CA TYR A 53 -8.57 2.60 21.87
C TYR A 53 -7.92 3.72 22.68
N ALA A 54 -7.73 4.90 22.11
CA ALA A 54 -7.25 6.07 22.82
C ALA A 54 -8.18 6.46 23.99
N ARG A 55 -9.49 6.49 23.77
CA ARG A 55 -10.50 6.76 24.82
C ARG A 55 -10.51 5.69 25.89
N TYR A 56 -10.42 4.42 25.49
CA TYR A 56 -10.32 3.31 26.43
C TYR A 56 -9.08 3.44 27.33
N LYS A 57 -7.89 3.71 26.75
CA LYS A 57 -6.66 3.90 27.53
C LYS A 57 -6.76 5.11 28.48
N ARG A 58 -7.38 6.23 28.08
CA ARG A 58 -7.68 7.35 29.00
C ARG A 58 -8.55 6.92 30.18
N MET A 59 -9.60 6.13 29.92
CA MET A 59 -10.44 5.58 30.99
C MET A 59 -9.70 4.62 31.92
N ARG A 60 -8.65 3.97 31.44
CA ARG A 60 -7.73 3.15 32.26
C ARG A 60 -6.73 3.97 33.07
N GLY A 61 -6.74 5.30 32.94
CA GLY A 61 -5.88 6.20 33.71
C GLY A 61 -4.59 6.64 33.00
N TYR A 62 -4.34 6.17 31.77
CA TYR A 62 -3.16 6.58 31.02
C TYR A 62 -3.21 8.05 30.61
N ASN A 63 -2.03 8.67 30.50
CA ASN A 63 -1.85 9.96 29.85
C ASN A 63 -1.68 9.71 28.35
N VAL A 64 -2.77 9.88 27.59
CA VAL A 64 -2.83 9.46 26.18
C VAL A 64 -2.53 10.61 25.24
N LEU A 65 -1.46 10.47 24.45
CA LEU A 65 -1.14 11.35 23.33
C LEU A 65 -1.69 10.74 22.03
N PHE A 66 -2.66 11.42 21.39
CA PHE A 66 -3.18 11.11 20.07
C PHE A 66 -3.12 12.34 19.18
N PRO A 67 -2.04 12.56 18.41
CA PRO A 67 -1.87 13.72 17.53
C PRO A 67 -2.33 13.44 16.09
N MET A 68 -2.42 14.50 15.28
CA MET A 68 -2.71 14.45 13.85
C MET A 68 -1.93 15.51 13.08
N ALA A 69 -1.55 15.21 11.84
CA ALA A 69 -0.93 16.11 10.88
C ALA A 69 -1.48 15.83 9.47
N PHE A 70 -0.94 16.52 8.45
CA PHE A 70 -1.39 16.37 7.07
C PHE A 70 -0.21 16.20 6.11
N HIS A 71 -0.35 15.21 5.21
CA HIS A 71 0.68 14.84 4.27
C HIS A 71 0.54 15.58 2.94
N TYR A 72 1.30 16.65 2.75
CA TYR A 72 1.28 17.46 1.53
C TYR A 72 2.35 17.04 0.51
N THR A 73 3.36 16.30 0.94
CA THR A 73 4.49 15.88 0.11
C THR A 73 4.07 14.95 -1.01
N GLY A 74 4.72 15.09 -2.16
CA GLY A 74 4.65 14.15 -3.27
C GLY A 74 3.87 14.66 -4.47
N THR A 75 3.61 13.74 -5.38
CA THR A 75 2.95 13.98 -6.67
C THR A 75 1.42 13.93 -6.64
N PRO A 76 0.72 13.28 -5.67
CA PRO A 76 -0.72 13.08 -5.75
C PRO A 76 -1.53 14.38 -5.84
N ILE A 77 -1.15 15.40 -5.09
CA ILE A 77 -1.83 16.71 -5.11
C ILE A 77 -1.57 17.42 -6.45
N LEU A 78 -0.30 17.42 -6.90
CA LEU A 78 0.09 18.01 -8.18
C LEU A 78 -0.60 17.32 -9.38
N ALA A 79 -0.67 15.99 -9.38
CA ALA A 79 -1.31 15.23 -10.45
C ALA A 79 -2.80 15.56 -10.54
N MET A 80 -3.47 15.71 -9.39
CA MET A 80 -4.88 16.08 -9.34
C MET A 80 -5.10 17.50 -9.86
N ALA A 81 -4.28 18.47 -9.45
CA ALA A 81 -4.35 19.85 -9.92
C ALA A 81 -4.13 19.94 -11.44
N LYS A 82 -3.15 19.22 -11.99
CA LYS A 82 -2.92 19.15 -13.44
C LYS A 82 -4.10 18.55 -14.21
N ARG A 83 -4.76 17.52 -13.70
CA ARG A 83 -5.97 16.95 -14.33
C ARG A 83 -7.11 17.96 -14.35
N ILE A 84 -7.30 18.74 -13.27
CA ILE A 84 -8.29 19.83 -13.22
C ILE A 84 -7.94 20.91 -14.23
N GLU A 85 -6.66 21.32 -14.32
CA GLU A 85 -6.18 22.31 -15.30
C GLU A 85 -6.40 21.83 -16.75
N ALA A 86 -6.19 20.54 -17.01
CA ALA A 86 -6.44 19.92 -18.32
C ALA A 86 -7.93 19.74 -18.65
N GLY A 87 -8.85 20.05 -17.73
CA GLY A 87 -10.28 19.94 -17.95
C GLY A 87 -10.80 18.50 -17.96
N ASP A 88 -10.20 17.59 -17.18
CA ASP A 88 -10.63 16.18 -17.07
C ASP A 88 -12.09 16.12 -16.59
N GLU A 89 -13.00 15.82 -17.53
CA GLU A 89 -14.45 15.85 -17.30
C GLU A 89 -14.91 14.85 -16.23
N GLU A 90 -14.31 13.67 -16.18
CA GLU A 90 -14.64 12.65 -15.18
C GLU A 90 -14.28 13.15 -13.78
N LEU A 91 -13.06 13.72 -13.62
CA LEU A 91 -12.61 14.27 -12.35
C LEU A 91 -13.47 15.46 -11.92
N LEU A 92 -13.76 16.39 -12.84
CA LEU A 92 -14.61 17.55 -12.57
C LEU A 92 -16.01 17.13 -12.14
N ARG A 93 -16.58 16.09 -12.76
CA ARG A 93 -17.87 15.51 -12.38
C ARG A 93 -17.82 14.90 -10.97
N ILE A 94 -16.75 14.18 -10.62
CA ILE A 94 -16.58 13.62 -9.28
C ILE A 94 -16.54 14.74 -8.24
N PHE A 95 -15.75 15.79 -8.49
CA PHE A 95 -15.62 16.92 -7.56
C PHE A 95 -16.95 17.66 -7.35
N THR A 96 -17.71 17.89 -8.41
CA THR A 96 -19.01 18.59 -8.31
C THR A 96 -20.13 17.70 -7.77
N ASN A 97 -20.31 16.51 -8.32
CA ASN A 97 -21.50 15.69 -8.05
C ASN A 97 -21.34 14.76 -6.86
N VAL A 98 -20.13 14.22 -6.63
CA VAL A 98 -19.87 13.29 -5.51
C VAL A 98 -19.38 14.06 -4.28
N TYR A 99 -18.44 15.00 -4.47
CA TYR A 99 -17.87 15.76 -3.34
C TYR A 99 -18.65 17.04 -3.03
N GLY A 100 -19.57 17.45 -3.90
CA GLY A 100 -20.41 18.63 -3.71
C GLY A 100 -19.62 19.95 -3.70
N ILE A 101 -18.50 20.00 -4.42
CA ILE A 101 -17.65 21.19 -4.50
C ILE A 101 -18.28 22.17 -5.50
N PRO A 102 -18.48 23.45 -5.11
CA PRO A 102 -18.99 24.46 -6.02
C PRO A 102 -18.10 24.62 -7.25
N LYS A 103 -18.69 24.79 -8.44
CA LYS A 103 -17.96 24.90 -9.72
C LYS A 103 -16.95 26.05 -9.70
N GLU A 104 -17.30 27.14 -9.03
CA GLU A 104 -16.46 28.33 -8.87
C GLU A 104 -15.13 28.03 -8.14
N LYS A 105 -15.17 27.07 -7.21
CA LYS A 105 -13.98 26.64 -6.46
C LYS A 105 -13.02 25.78 -7.26
N LEU A 106 -13.49 25.14 -8.32
CA LEU A 106 -12.64 24.29 -9.15
C LEU A 106 -11.53 25.07 -9.87
N SER A 107 -11.75 26.36 -10.16
CA SER A 107 -10.71 27.22 -10.72
C SER A 107 -9.53 27.41 -9.77
N ASP A 108 -9.77 27.47 -8.46
CA ASP A 108 -8.74 27.62 -7.42
C ASP A 108 -7.89 26.36 -7.31
N PHE A 109 -8.45 25.18 -7.63
CA PHE A 109 -7.79 23.88 -7.49
C PHE A 109 -6.77 23.57 -8.60
N LYS A 110 -6.60 24.45 -9.57
CA LYS A 110 -5.44 24.46 -10.48
C LYS A 110 -4.15 24.75 -9.71
N ASP A 111 -4.24 25.51 -8.61
CA ASP A 111 -3.16 25.62 -7.63
C ASP A 111 -3.22 24.43 -6.65
N PRO A 112 -2.18 23.55 -6.64
CA PRO A 112 -2.15 22.40 -5.76
C PRO A 112 -2.18 22.77 -4.27
N LEU A 113 -1.62 23.90 -3.87
CA LEU A 113 -1.63 24.34 -2.47
C LEU A 113 -2.99 24.85 -2.04
N ALA A 114 -3.71 25.56 -2.91
CA ALA A 114 -5.08 26.01 -2.64
C ALA A 114 -6.02 24.81 -2.46
N MET A 115 -5.91 23.80 -3.33
CA MET A 115 -6.65 22.55 -3.22
C MET A 115 -6.32 21.81 -1.91
N ALA A 116 -5.04 21.67 -1.58
CA ALA A 116 -4.61 20.98 -0.38
C ALA A 116 -5.12 21.67 0.89
N LYS A 117 -5.05 22.99 0.97
CA LYS A 117 -5.59 23.78 2.10
C LYS A 117 -7.10 23.59 2.26
N TYR A 118 -7.84 23.57 1.15
CA TYR A 118 -9.28 23.35 1.18
C TYR A 118 -9.62 21.98 1.78
N PHE A 119 -9.02 20.91 1.28
CA PHE A 119 -9.27 19.57 1.79
C PHE A 119 -8.69 19.32 3.18
N HIS A 120 -7.62 19.99 3.55
CA HIS A 120 -7.09 19.96 4.91
C HIS A 120 -8.17 20.41 5.92
N GLU A 121 -8.75 21.57 5.71
CA GLU A 121 -9.78 22.10 6.60
C GLU A 121 -11.06 21.23 6.58
N GLU A 122 -11.45 20.69 5.42
CA GLU A 122 -12.60 19.79 5.31
C GLU A 122 -12.36 18.47 6.07
N ILE A 123 -11.18 17.89 5.94
CA ILE A 123 -10.81 16.65 6.64
C ILE A 123 -10.75 16.88 8.14
N LYS A 124 -10.14 17.99 8.57
CA LYS A 124 -10.05 18.37 9.99
C LYS A 124 -11.43 18.57 10.62
N ASP A 125 -12.33 19.30 9.93
CA ASP A 125 -13.72 19.45 10.36
C ASP A 125 -14.43 18.10 10.46
N GLY A 126 -14.25 17.22 9.46
CA GLY A 126 -14.80 15.87 9.48
C GLY A 126 -14.32 15.04 10.68
N MET A 127 -13.02 15.09 11.00
CA MET A 127 -12.43 14.41 12.15
C MET A 127 -12.99 14.96 13.48
N LYS A 128 -13.12 16.28 13.61
CA LYS A 128 -13.73 16.93 14.77
C LYS A 128 -15.20 16.52 14.92
N ARG A 129 -15.96 16.49 13.84
CA ARG A 129 -17.36 16.06 13.83
C ARG A 129 -17.55 14.57 14.18
N MET A 130 -16.61 13.70 13.78
CA MET A 130 -16.60 12.30 14.23
C MET A 130 -16.30 12.16 15.72
N GLY A 131 -15.94 13.26 16.38
CA GLY A 131 -15.62 13.29 17.80
C GLY A 131 -14.29 12.62 18.12
N TYR A 132 -13.31 12.60 17.21
CA TYR A 132 -12.00 12.01 17.49
C TYR A 132 -11.23 12.83 18.53
N SER A 133 -10.68 12.14 19.50
CA SER A 133 -10.03 12.71 20.68
C SER A 133 -8.56 13.10 20.42
N ILE A 134 -8.36 13.95 19.41
CA ILE A 134 -7.05 14.36 18.89
C ILE A 134 -6.53 15.60 19.61
N ASP A 135 -5.24 15.59 19.96
CA ASP A 135 -4.50 16.79 20.42
C ASP A 135 -4.02 17.61 19.23
N TRP A 136 -4.87 18.55 18.79
CA TRP A 136 -4.64 19.42 17.63
C TRP A 136 -3.49 20.43 17.80
N ARG A 137 -2.96 20.64 19.00
CA ARG A 137 -1.79 21.52 19.23
C ARG A 137 -0.54 21.06 18.48
N ARG A 138 -0.49 19.75 18.13
CA ARG A 138 0.65 19.09 17.49
C ARG A 138 0.51 18.98 15.98
N GLU A 139 -0.51 19.62 15.41
CA GLU A 139 -0.75 19.62 13.97
C GLU A 139 0.41 20.28 13.22
N PHE A 140 0.78 19.71 12.09
CA PHE A 140 1.73 20.29 11.12
C PHE A 140 1.42 19.77 9.72
N THR A 141 2.07 20.35 8.71
CA THR A 141 2.07 19.83 7.35
C THR A 141 3.48 19.39 6.96
N THR A 142 3.60 18.37 6.09
CA THR A 142 4.92 17.87 5.67
C THR A 142 5.70 18.85 4.78
N ILE A 143 5.11 19.98 4.41
CA ILE A 143 5.78 21.08 3.71
C ILE A 143 6.14 22.24 4.63
N ASP A 144 5.86 22.16 5.94
CA ASP A 144 6.29 23.17 6.89
C ASP A 144 7.82 23.21 6.92
N PRO A 145 8.45 24.39 6.85
CA PRO A 145 9.91 24.49 6.78
C PRO A 145 10.62 23.85 7.98
N GLN A 146 10.02 23.90 9.17
CA GLN A 146 10.56 23.28 10.38
C GLN A 146 10.51 21.73 10.28
N TYR A 147 9.42 21.17 9.74
CA TYR A 147 9.34 19.75 9.46
C TYR A 147 10.37 19.34 8.39
N GLY A 148 10.57 20.19 7.38
CA GLY A 148 11.62 19.98 6.38
C GLY A 148 13.01 19.83 7.00
N LYS A 149 13.34 20.61 8.06
CA LYS A 149 14.60 20.48 8.79
C LYS A 149 14.74 19.14 9.53
N PHE A 150 13.64 18.66 10.10
CA PHE A 150 13.60 17.32 10.71
C PHE A 150 13.85 16.22 9.67
N ILE A 151 13.29 16.34 8.48
CA ILE A 151 13.51 15.38 7.39
C ILE A 151 14.93 15.49 6.81
N GLU A 152 15.49 16.70 6.70
CA GLU A 152 16.92 16.87 6.36
C GLU A 152 17.81 16.12 7.35
N TRP A 153 17.52 16.20 8.66
CA TRP A 153 18.22 15.47 9.72
C TRP A 153 18.07 13.95 9.56
N GLN A 154 16.84 13.43 9.35
CA GLN A 154 16.58 12.01 9.12
C GLN A 154 17.45 11.48 7.97
N PHE A 155 17.40 12.15 6.83
CA PHE A 155 18.14 11.74 5.64
C PHE A 155 19.64 11.78 5.85
N LYS A 156 20.14 12.77 6.57
CA LYS A 156 21.56 12.85 6.91
C LYS A 156 22.00 11.69 7.79
N LYS A 157 21.18 11.29 8.80
CA LYS A 157 21.48 10.11 9.63
C LYS A 157 21.55 8.82 8.83
N LEU A 158 20.69 8.66 7.83
CA LEU A 158 20.74 7.49 6.93
C LEU A 158 21.95 7.56 6.00
N PHE A 159 22.25 8.72 5.45
CA PHE A 159 23.40 8.93 4.56
C PHE A 159 24.73 8.66 5.28
N ASP A 160 24.92 9.17 6.48
CA ASP A 160 26.13 8.96 7.31
C ASP A 160 26.33 7.49 7.67
N LYS A 161 25.27 6.68 7.64
CA LYS A 161 25.30 5.21 7.83
C LYS A 161 25.52 4.44 6.51
N GLY A 162 25.66 5.12 5.39
CA GLY A 162 25.82 4.50 4.06
C GLY A 162 24.56 3.82 3.55
N LEU A 163 23.37 4.17 4.08
CA LEU A 163 22.08 3.59 3.69
C LEU A 163 21.39 4.37 2.55
N ILE A 164 21.98 5.48 2.12
CA ILE A 164 21.54 6.25 0.94
C ILE A 164 22.72 6.38 -0.01
N SER A 165 22.48 6.02 -1.26
CA SER A 165 23.51 6.08 -2.31
C SER A 165 22.94 6.62 -3.62
N LYS A 166 23.81 7.13 -4.46
CA LYS A 166 23.50 7.51 -5.83
C LYS A 166 23.80 6.32 -6.74
N GLY A 167 22.90 5.97 -7.61
CA GLY A 167 23.05 4.78 -8.42
C GLY A 167 22.27 4.81 -9.71
N SER A 168 22.46 3.73 -10.49
CA SER A 168 21.72 3.49 -11.74
C SER A 168 20.90 2.22 -11.58
N HIS A 169 19.57 2.37 -11.49
CA HIS A 169 18.66 1.24 -11.33
C HIS A 169 17.43 1.41 -12.21
N PRO A 170 16.81 0.31 -12.66
CA PRO A 170 15.51 0.35 -13.31
C PRO A 170 14.43 0.76 -12.30
N VAL A 171 13.59 1.71 -12.67
CA VAL A 171 12.45 2.19 -11.88
C VAL A 171 11.19 2.25 -12.73
N GLY A 172 10.02 2.10 -12.11
CA GLY A 172 8.77 2.50 -12.75
C GLY A 172 8.82 3.99 -13.08
N TRP A 173 8.38 4.36 -14.27
CA TRP A 173 8.52 5.72 -14.81
C TRP A 173 7.25 6.19 -15.48
N CYS A 174 6.81 7.41 -15.17
CA CYS A 174 5.76 8.08 -15.91
C CYS A 174 6.36 9.01 -16.98
N PRO A 175 6.17 8.73 -18.28
CA PRO A 175 6.73 9.57 -19.34
C PRO A 175 6.13 10.98 -19.41
N SER A 176 4.86 11.14 -18.97
CA SER A 176 4.17 12.43 -18.93
C SER A 176 4.63 13.31 -17.77
N CYS A 177 4.66 12.76 -16.55
CA CYS A 177 5.13 13.49 -15.37
C CYS A 177 6.65 13.63 -15.33
N ARG A 178 7.37 12.80 -16.08
CA ARG A 178 8.84 12.70 -16.08
C ARG A 178 9.41 12.44 -14.69
N ASN A 179 8.75 11.51 -13.95
CA ASN A 179 9.13 11.11 -12.59
C ASN A 179 9.14 9.60 -12.43
N PRO A 180 9.98 9.07 -11.54
CA PRO A 180 9.82 7.72 -11.02
C PRO A 180 8.44 7.58 -10.38
N VAL A 181 7.84 6.40 -10.51
CA VAL A 181 6.54 6.07 -9.92
C VAL A 181 6.67 4.85 -9.00
N GLY A 182 6.13 4.98 -7.81
CA GLY A 182 5.89 3.88 -6.89
C GLY A 182 4.38 3.70 -6.66
N GLN A 183 4.02 2.85 -5.72
CA GLN A 183 2.63 2.48 -5.43
C GLN A 183 1.69 3.69 -5.30
N HIS A 184 2.09 4.73 -4.55
CA HIS A 184 1.24 5.91 -4.31
C HIS A 184 1.14 6.87 -5.50
N ASP A 185 2.00 6.71 -6.50
CA ASP A 185 1.99 7.52 -7.72
C ASP A 185 1.08 6.92 -8.81
N THR A 186 0.59 5.70 -8.61
CA THR A 186 -0.21 4.95 -9.59
C THR A 186 -1.71 4.98 -9.30
N GLN A 187 -2.53 4.73 -10.31
CA GLN A 187 -3.96 4.52 -10.15
C GLN A 187 -4.19 3.16 -9.48
N GLY A 188 -5.06 3.14 -8.46
CA GLY A 188 -5.37 1.93 -7.70
C GLY A 188 -4.28 1.50 -6.72
N ASP A 189 -3.28 2.37 -6.46
CA ASP A 189 -2.17 2.12 -5.54
C ASP A 189 -1.42 0.81 -5.86
N VAL A 190 -1.12 0.59 -7.15
CA VAL A 190 -0.40 -0.57 -7.66
C VAL A 190 1.10 -0.28 -7.73
N GLU A 191 1.93 -1.08 -7.07
CA GLU A 191 3.40 -1.01 -7.23
C GLU A 191 3.81 -1.58 -8.59
N PRO A 192 4.59 -0.86 -9.43
CA PRO A 192 5.15 -1.43 -10.65
C PRO A 192 6.16 -2.53 -10.33
N GLU A 193 5.84 -3.78 -10.66
CA GLU A 193 6.74 -4.91 -10.47
C GLU A 193 7.70 -5.00 -11.66
N ILE A 194 8.98 -4.76 -11.43
CA ILE A 194 10.00 -4.76 -12.50
C ILE A 194 10.62 -6.14 -12.61
N ILE A 195 10.59 -6.68 -13.83
CA ILE A 195 11.25 -7.93 -14.20
C ILE A 195 12.30 -7.68 -15.26
N GLU A 196 13.35 -8.51 -15.28
CA GLU A 196 14.43 -8.45 -16.23
C GLU A 196 14.31 -9.60 -17.24
N PHE A 197 14.19 -9.26 -18.52
CA PHE A 197 14.27 -10.19 -19.64
C PHE A 197 15.69 -10.30 -20.15
N THR A 198 16.08 -11.50 -20.56
CA THR A 198 17.24 -11.70 -21.42
C THR A 198 16.81 -11.56 -22.88
N ILE A 199 17.42 -10.61 -23.59
CA ILE A 199 17.28 -10.49 -25.04
C ILE A 199 18.22 -11.50 -25.69
N ILE A 200 17.74 -12.30 -26.64
CA ILE A 200 18.54 -13.24 -27.43
C ILE A 200 18.47 -12.80 -28.88
N LYS A 201 19.67 -12.64 -29.52
CA LYS A 201 19.83 -12.05 -30.84
C LYS A 201 19.85 -13.12 -31.92
N PHE A 202 18.71 -13.44 -32.51
CA PHE A 202 18.64 -14.31 -33.70
C PHE A 202 18.99 -13.50 -34.96
N LYS A 203 19.90 -14.02 -35.83
CA LYS A 203 20.35 -13.29 -37.01
C LYS A 203 19.71 -13.82 -38.30
N SER A 204 19.24 -12.90 -39.16
CA SER A 204 18.62 -13.18 -40.46
C SER A 204 19.06 -12.14 -41.48
N ASP A 205 19.82 -12.51 -42.49
CA ASP A 205 20.18 -11.68 -43.65
C ASP A 205 20.61 -10.23 -43.31
N GLY A 206 21.53 -10.08 -42.34
CA GLY A 206 22.06 -8.78 -41.93
C GLY A 206 21.17 -8.00 -40.94
N VAL A 207 20.05 -8.55 -40.51
CA VAL A 207 19.20 -8.01 -39.42
C VAL A 207 19.17 -8.96 -38.25
N VAL A 208 18.84 -8.41 -37.07
CA VAL A 208 18.63 -9.16 -35.83
C VAL A 208 17.14 -9.21 -35.54
N LEU A 209 16.65 -10.40 -35.25
CA LEU A 209 15.31 -10.63 -34.67
C LEU A 209 15.49 -10.92 -33.16
N PRO A 210 15.52 -9.88 -32.31
CA PRO A 210 15.78 -10.09 -30.89
C PRO A 210 14.53 -10.63 -30.23
N THR A 211 14.65 -11.70 -29.43
CA THR A 211 13.56 -12.25 -28.61
C THR A 211 13.83 -11.95 -27.15
N ALA A 212 12.80 -11.59 -26.38
CA ALA A 212 12.92 -11.31 -24.95
C ALA A 212 12.32 -12.48 -24.15
N THR A 213 13.11 -13.08 -23.25
CA THR A 213 12.68 -14.24 -22.48
C THR A 213 13.09 -14.16 -21.01
N LEU A 214 12.25 -14.73 -20.12
CA LEU A 214 12.59 -14.99 -18.72
C LEU A 214 13.32 -16.35 -18.55
N ARG A 215 13.38 -17.16 -19.62
CA ARG A 215 13.88 -18.54 -19.60
C ARG A 215 14.97 -18.75 -20.67
N PRO A 216 16.11 -18.04 -20.60
CA PRO A 216 17.18 -18.16 -21.59
C PRO A 216 17.75 -19.58 -21.68
N GLU A 217 17.65 -20.40 -20.62
CA GLU A 217 18.06 -21.80 -20.60
C GLU A 217 17.32 -22.66 -21.65
N THR A 218 16.16 -22.21 -22.11
CA THR A 218 15.37 -22.97 -23.09
C THR A 218 15.77 -22.72 -24.55
N ILE A 219 16.79 -21.89 -24.80
CA ILE A 219 17.27 -21.56 -26.16
C ILE A 219 17.63 -22.78 -27.00
N PHE A 220 18.09 -23.86 -26.39
CA PHE A 220 18.46 -25.11 -27.06
C PHE A 220 17.28 -25.89 -27.64
N GLY A 221 16.04 -25.58 -27.18
CA GLY A 221 14.79 -26.19 -27.65
C GLY A 221 13.97 -25.32 -28.59
N VAL A 222 14.55 -24.25 -29.10
CA VAL A 222 13.84 -23.34 -30.01
C VAL A 222 13.58 -24.04 -31.35
N THR A 223 12.31 -24.12 -31.73
CA THR A 223 11.87 -24.69 -33.01
C THR A 223 11.60 -23.64 -34.07
N ASN A 224 11.03 -22.52 -33.69
CA ASN A 224 10.65 -21.40 -34.55
C ASN A 224 10.58 -20.09 -33.75
N LEU A 225 10.36 -18.97 -34.43
CA LEU A 225 10.05 -17.68 -33.82
C LEU A 225 8.59 -17.31 -34.06
N TRP A 226 7.94 -16.65 -33.11
CA TRP A 226 6.57 -16.18 -33.23
C TRP A 226 6.53 -14.66 -33.42
N VAL A 227 5.68 -14.21 -34.34
CA VAL A 227 5.31 -12.80 -34.53
C VAL A 227 3.80 -12.64 -34.61
N ASN A 228 3.30 -11.51 -34.20
CA ASN A 228 1.88 -11.17 -34.41
C ASN A 228 1.68 -10.68 -35.86
N PRO A 229 0.91 -11.38 -36.71
CA PRO A 229 0.72 -10.98 -38.10
C PRO A 229 0.05 -9.61 -38.27
N ASP A 230 -0.74 -9.17 -37.30
CA ASP A 230 -1.45 -7.89 -37.32
C ASP A 230 -0.71 -6.82 -36.49
N GLY A 231 0.45 -7.16 -35.93
CA GLY A 231 1.28 -6.25 -35.15
C GLY A 231 2.09 -5.27 -36.00
N GLY A 232 2.33 -4.07 -35.46
CA GLY A 232 3.25 -3.09 -36.02
C GLY A 232 4.67 -3.34 -35.53
N TYR A 233 5.60 -3.50 -36.48
CA TYR A 233 7.02 -3.63 -36.23
C TYR A 233 7.80 -2.51 -36.90
N VAL A 234 9.04 -2.34 -36.51
CA VAL A 234 9.97 -1.42 -37.12
C VAL A 234 11.34 -2.09 -37.33
N LYS A 235 12.00 -1.75 -38.40
CA LYS A 235 13.41 -1.96 -38.56
C LYS A 235 14.12 -0.75 -37.98
N ALA A 236 14.97 -0.96 -37.00
CA ALA A 236 15.61 0.11 -36.24
C ALA A 236 17.11 -0.18 -36.08
N LYS A 237 17.91 0.86 -36.10
CA LYS A 237 19.32 0.77 -35.70
C LYS A 237 19.38 0.83 -34.17
N VAL A 238 19.90 -0.21 -33.53
CA VAL A 238 20.01 -0.33 -32.06
C VAL A 238 21.49 -0.62 -31.74
N GLY A 239 22.17 0.33 -31.11
CA GLY A 239 23.55 0.16 -30.67
C GLY A 239 24.55 -0.27 -31.78
N GLY A 240 24.29 0.05 -33.04
CA GLY A 240 25.14 -0.33 -34.18
C GLY A 240 24.67 -1.55 -34.96
N GLU A 241 23.71 -2.33 -34.46
CA GLU A 241 23.06 -3.44 -35.18
C GLU A 241 21.70 -2.98 -35.73
N VAL A 242 21.21 -3.67 -36.77
CA VAL A 242 19.85 -3.42 -37.31
C VAL A 242 18.93 -4.48 -36.76
N TRP A 243 17.94 -4.03 -35.93
CA TRP A 243 16.97 -4.91 -35.29
C TRP A 243 15.59 -4.76 -35.93
N ILE A 244 14.81 -5.85 -35.91
CA ILE A 244 13.37 -5.84 -36.15
C ILE A 244 12.69 -6.03 -34.82
N ILE A 245 11.95 -5.03 -34.37
CA ILE A 245 11.28 -5.00 -33.06
C ILE A 245 9.88 -4.41 -33.20
N SER A 246 9.00 -4.61 -32.21
CA SER A 246 7.69 -3.94 -32.21
C SER A 246 7.85 -2.41 -32.08
N GLU A 247 6.85 -1.66 -32.61
CA GLU A 247 6.83 -0.20 -32.46
C GLU A 247 6.90 0.22 -30.99
N GLU A 248 6.27 -0.54 -30.10
CA GLU A 248 6.28 -0.26 -28.67
C GLU A 248 7.64 -0.55 -28.04
N ALA A 249 8.32 -1.62 -28.44
CA ALA A 249 9.70 -1.87 -28.00
C ALA A 249 10.64 -0.74 -28.43
N ALA A 250 10.50 -0.22 -29.65
CA ALA A 250 11.30 0.91 -30.13
C ALA A 250 11.07 2.19 -29.29
N ARG A 251 9.89 2.39 -28.71
CA ARG A 251 9.61 3.50 -27.80
C ARG A 251 10.19 3.28 -26.39
N LYS A 252 10.26 2.03 -25.91
CA LYS A 252 10.70 1.70 -24.55
C LYS A 252 12.23 1.60 -24.43
N LEU A 253 12.91 1.00 -25.41
CA LEU A 253 14.34 0.74 -25.36
C LEU A 253 15.20 1.99 -25.07
N PRO A 254 14.90 3.21 -25.58
CA PRO A 254 15.63 4.42 -25.22
C PRO A 254 15.58 4.74 -23.71
N HIS A 255 14.54 4.36 -23.02
CA HIS A 255 14.45 4.52 -21.57
C HIS A 255 15.30 3.52 -20.78
N LEU A 256 15.75 2.45 -21.46
CA LEU A 256 16.64 1.41 -20.93
C LEU A 256 18.09 1.61 -21.38
N ASN A 257 18.45 2.83 -21.82
CA ASN A 257 19.78 3.23 -22.28
C ASN A 257 20.24 2.59 -23.63
N PHE A 258 19.31 2.14 -24.47
CA PHE A 258 19.59 1.75 -25.83
C PHE A 258 19.52 2.96 -26.77
N GLU A 259 20.48 3.12 -27.66
CA GLU A 259 20.37 4.06 -28.77
C GLU A 259 19.52 3.43 -29.86
N VAL A 260 18.36 4.05 -30.17
CA VAL A 260 17.38 3.53 -31.13
C VAL A 260 17.08 4.57 -32.20
N GLU A 261 17.33 4.23 -33.46
CA GLU A 261 16.94 5.03 -34.64
C GLU A 261 16.02 4.19 -35.54
N VAL A 262 14.76 4.60 -35.66
CA VAL A 262 13.77 3.90 -36.50
C VAL A 262 14.05 4.21 -37.96
N LEU A 263 14.29 3.17 -38.73
CA LEU A 263 14.62 3.27 -40.18
C LEU A 263 13.35 3.17 -41.06
N GLU A 264 12.54 2.13 -40.83
CA GLU A 264 11.31 1.88 -41.59
C GLU A 264 10.28 1.10 -40.77
N ARG A 265 9.00 1.20 -41.13
CA ARG A 265 7.91 0.39 -40.57
C ARG A 265 7.79 -0.91 -41.36
N VAL A 266 7.56 -2.01 -40.61
CA VAL A 266 7.41 -3.35 -41.17
C VAL A 266 6.14 -3.97 -40.62
N PRO A 267 5.14 -4.34 -41.43
CA PRO A 267 3.99 -5.06 -40.92
C PRO A 267 4.37 -6.48 -40.50
N GLY A 268 3.75 -7.00 -39.43
CA GLY A 268 4.09 -8.34 -38.90
C GLY A 268 4.01 -9.45 -39.95
N ARG A 269 3.07 -9.34 -40.87
CA ARG A 269 2.90 -10.28 -41.99
C ARG A 269 4.15 -10.39 -42.91
N ALA A 270 4.92 -9.33 -43.02
CA ALA A 270 6.13 -9.34 -43.86
C ALA A 270 7.30 -10.09 -43.21
N LEU A 271 7.22 -10.41 -41.92
CA LEU A 271 8.22 -11.16 -41.18
C LEU A 271 8.03 -12.68 -41.27
N ILE A 272 6.81 -13.11 -41.63
CA ILE A 272 6.46 -14.53 -41.68
C ILE A 272 7.20 -15.21 -42.83
N GLY A 273 7.82 -16.37 -42.51
CA GLY A 273 8.65 -17.11 -43.43
C GLY A 273 10.14 -16.78 -43.42
N LEU A 274 10.55 -15.68 -42.75
CA LEU A 274 11.97 -15.39 -42.52
C LEU A 274 12.63 -16.55 -41.73
N ARG A 275 13.93 -16.77 -41.94
CA ARG A 275 14.71 -17.75 -41.20
C ARG A 275 15.82 -17.05 -40.44
N ALA A 276 15.90 -17.28 -39.16
CA ALA A 276 16.88 -16.66 -38.27
C ALA A 276 17.75 -17.74 -37.58
N GLU A 277 19.03 -17.47 -37.47
CA GLU A 277 20.00 -18.38 -36.85
C GLU A 277 19.99 -18.21 -35.33
N ASN A 278 19.82 -19.32 -34.64
CA ASN A 278 19.97 -19.39 -33.19
C ASN A 278 21.41 -19.15 -32.78
N PRO A 279 21.72 -18.15 -31.96
CA PRO A 279 23.11 -17.72 -31.68
C PRO A 279 23.92 -18.74 -30.89
N LEU A 280 23.33 -19.71 -30.20
CA LEU A 280 24.08 -20.77 -29.48
C LEU A 280 24.15 -22.08 -30.22
N THR A 281 23.08 -22.50 -30.91
CA THR A 281 23.04 -23.80 -31.59
C THR A 281 23.43 -23.74 -33.08
N GLY A 282 23.37 -22.55 -33.70
CA GLY A 282 23.52 -22.38 -35.15
C GLY A 282 22.32 -22.87 -35.97
N GLY A 283 21.30 -23.44 -35.33
CA GLY A 283 20.09 -23.90 -35.99
C GLY A 283 19.25 -22.75 -36.57
N LYS A 284 18.62 -22.97 -37.73
CA LYS A 284 17.75 -21.97 -38.36
C LYS A 284 16.29 -22.14 -37.90
N ALA A 285 15.78 -21.14 -37.21
CA ALA A 285 14.39 -21.03 -36.81
C ALA A 285 13.56 -20.25 -37.84
N ILE A 286 12.43 -20.78 -38.27
CA ILE A 286 11.50 -20.10 -39.19
C ILE A 286 10.56 -19.18 -38.36
N VAL A 287 10.23 -18.00 -38.92
CA VAL A 287 9.26 -17.09 -38.31
C VAL A 287 7.83 -17.50 -38.73
N LEU A 288 6.97 -17.77 -37.76
CA LEU A 288 5.59 -18.19 -37.94
C LEU A 288 4.60 -17.23 -37.26
N PRO A 289 3.35 -17.18 -37.71
CA PRO A 289 2.33 -16.32 -37.11
C PRO A 289 1.78 -16.89 -35.81
N ALA A 290 1.58 -16.02 -34.79
CA ALA A 290 0.86 -16.38 -33.58
C ALA A 290 0.10 -15.18 -33.02
N SER A 291 -1.20 -15.34 -32.76
CA SER A 291 -2.06 -14.27 -32.24
C SER A 291 -1.83 -13.96 -30.76
N PHE A 292 -1.24 -14.89 -30.00
CA PHE A 292 -0.92 -14.67 -28.58
C PHE A 292 0.27 -13.72 -28.37
N VAL A 293 1.05 -13.42 -29.41
CA VAL A 293 2.20 -12.51 -29.27
C VAL A 293 1.71 -11.09 -29.00
N ASP A 294 2.00 -10.62 -27.80
CA ASP A 294 1.74 -9.27 -27.36
C ASP A 294 2.90 -8.34 -27.81
N THR A 295 2.65 -7.50 -28.80
CA THR A 295 3.64 -6.53 -29.31
C THR A 295 4.03 -5.45 -28.29
N ASP A 296 3.25 -5.31 -27.19
CA ASP A 296 3.56 -4.44 -26.06
C ASP A 296 4.48 -5.12 -25.03
N ASN A 297 4.87 -6.37 -25.25
CA ASN A 297 5.74 -7.11 -24.33
C ASN A 297 7.11 -7.43 -24.93
N GLY A 298 8.16 -7.14 -24.15
CA GLY A 298 9.54 -7.40 -24.58
C GLY A 298 9.86 -6.72 -25.90
N THR A 299 10.42 -7.48 -26.84
CA THR A 299 10.78 -7.01 -28.18
C THR A 299 9.65 -7.17 -29.21
N GLY A 300 8.54 -7.82 -28.84
CA GLY A 300 7.44 -8.14 -29.73
C GLY A 300 7.68 -9.39 -30.59
N ILE A 301 8.81 -10.08 -30.45
CA ILE A 301 9.14 -11.35 -31.08
C ILE A 301 9.42 -12.37 -29.98
N VAL A 302 8.84 -13.57 -30.10
CA VAL A 302 8.93 -14.64 -29.10
C VAL A 302 9.65 -15.85 -29.69
N MET A 303 10.62 -16.40 -28.98
CA MET A 303 11.20 -17.70 -29.31
C MET A 303 10.24 -18.83 -28.89
N SER A 304 10.02 -19.76 -29.78
CA SER A 304 9.11 -20.91 -29.55
C SER A 304 9.86 -22.08 -28.94
N VAL A 305 9.38 -22.53 -27.75
CA VAL A 305 9.93 -23.70 -27.05
C VAL A 305 8.79 -24.66 -26.68
N PRO A 306 8.19 -25.35 -27.66
CA PRO A 306 6.94 -26.08 -27.48
C PRO A 306 7.02 -27.27 -26.52
N ALA A 307 8.22 -27.76 -26.19
CA ALA A 307 8.35 -28.79 -25.15
C ALA A 307 8.06 -28.27 -23.73
N HIS A 308 8.36 -26.96 -23.47
CA HIS A 308 8.38 -26.39 -22.12
C HIS A 308 7.49 -25.14 -21.96
N ALA A 309 6.77 -24.74 -23.00
CA ALA A 309 5.89 -23.58 -23.01
C ALA A 309 4.50 -23.95 -23.57
N PRO A 310 3.44 -23.98 -22.73
CA PRO A 310 2.08 -24.36 -23.16
C PRO A 310 1.52 -23.50 -24.29
N PHE A 311 1.79 -22.18 -24.30
CA PHE A 311 1.39 -21.30 -25.39
C PHE A 311 2.05 -21.70 -26.72
N ASP A 312 3.36 -21.99 -26.68
CA ASP A 312 4.11 -22.38 -27.87
C ASP A 312 3.65 -23.73 -28.42
N TYR A 313 3.35 -24.68 -27.52
CA TYR A 313 2.83 -26.00 -27.91
C TYR A 313 1.47 -25.87 -28.60
N ALA A 314 0.53 -25.15 -27.99
CA ALA A 314 -0.80 -24.94 -28.53
C ALA A 314 -0.75 -24.21 -29.91
N ALA A 315 0.10 -23.17 -30.00
CA ALA A 315 0.27 -22.43 -31.24
C ALA A 315 0.93 -23.29 -32.34
N LEU A 316 1.91 -24.13 -31.98
CA LEU A 316 2.57 -25.01 -32.96
C LEU A 316 1.58 -26.02 -33.54
N GLU A 317 0.72 -26.64 -32.74
CA GLU A 317 -0.30 -27.57 -33.21
C GLU A 317 -1.35 -26.89 -34.10
N GLU A 318 -1.74 -25.64 -33.80
CA GLU A 318 -2.63 -24.88 -34.67
C GLU A 318 -1.97 -24.56 -36.02
N VAL A 319 -0.70 -24.10 -36.01
CA VAL A 319 0.01 -23.76 -37.26
C VAL A 319 0.24 -24.97 -38.14
N LYS A 320 0.48 -26.14 -37.57
CA LYS A 320 0.51 -27.41 -38.31
C LYS A 320 -0.81 -27.71 -39.03
N GLY A 321 -1.93 -27.42 -38.33
CA GLY A 321 -3.29 -27.62 -38.90
C GLY A 321 -3.58 -26.73 -40.12
N ILE A 322 -2.88 -25.58 -40.23
CA ILE A 322 -3.06 -24.61 -41.34
C ILE A 322 -1.86 -24.52 -42.28
N ALA A 323 -0.97 -25.52 -42.32
CA ALA A 323 0.27 -25.48 -43.09
C ALA A 323 0.06 -25.20 -44.59
N GLU A 324 -0.99 -25.73 -45.22
CA GLU A 324 -1.34 -25.44 -46.61
C GLU A 324 -1.86 -24.00 -46.82
N GLU A 325 -2.47 -23.39 -45.80
CA GLU A 325 -2.87 -21.99 -45.86
C GLU A 325 -1.65 -21.06 -45.75
N LEU A 326 -0.68 -21.43 -44.90
CA LEU A 326 0.59 -20.70 -44.79
C LEU A 326 1.41 -20.74 -46.12
N LYS A 327 1.35 -21.85 -46.85
CA LYS A 327 1.92 -21.93 -48.18
C LYS A 327 1.27 -20.94 -49.12
N ARG A 328 -0.05 -20.88 -49.13
CA ARG A 328 -0.80 -19.98 -50.02
C ARG A 328 -0.59 -18.50 -49.66
N ALA A 329 -0.56 -18.20 -48.35
CA ALA A 329 -0.46 -16.82 -47.85
C ALA A 329 0.96 -16.25 -47.85
N TYR A 330 1.96 -17.09 -47.54
CA TYR A 330 3.32 -16.66 -47.24
C TYR A 330 4.41 -17.45 -48.00
N GLY A 331 4.05 -18.44 -48.82
CA GLY A 331 5.00 -19.23 -49.59
C GLY A 331 5.84 -20.22 -48.77
N ILE A 332 5.42 -20.52 -47.54
CA ILE A 332 6.12 -21.47 -46.65
C ILE A 332 5.82 -22.89 -47.08
N ASP A 333 6.90 -23.72 -47.23
CA ASP A 333 6.72 -25.14 -47.52
C ASP A 333 6.01 -25.83 -46.33
N PRO A 334 4.86 -26.51 -46.52
CA PRO A 334 4.20 -27.25 -45.49
C PRO A 334 5.12 -28.25 -44.76
N GLY A 335 6.08 -28.83 -45.45
CA GLY A 335 7.09 -29.73 -44.87
C GLY A 335 7.94 -29.07 -43.80
N ASP A 336 8.26 -27.78 -43.96
CA ASP A 336 9.02 -27.01 -42.97
C ASP A 336 8.23 -26.85 -41.66
N VAL A 337 6.89 -26.70 -41.75
CA VAL A 337 6.00 -26.54 -40.57
C VAL A 337 5.70 -27.88 -39.92
N LEU A 338 5.34 -28.87 -40.75
CA LEU A 338 4.92 -30.20 -40.25
C LEU A 338 6.09 -30.99 -39.63
N SER A 339 7.33 -30.71 -40.03
CA SER A 339 8.53 -31.32 -39.45
C SER A 339 8.94 -30.78 -38.09
N LEU A 340 8.40 -29.61 -37.67
CA LEU A 340 8.70 -29.05 -36.37
C LEU A 340 8.18 -29.96 -35.25
N ALA A 341 9.05 -30.37 -34.35
CA ALA A 341 8.72 -31.22 -33.20
C ALA A 341 9.25 -30.56 -31.92
N PRO A 342 8.53 -30.69 -30.80
CA PRO A 342 9.04 -30.25 -29.51
C PRO A 342 10.39 -30.86 -29.17
N ILE A 343 11.34 -30.09 -28.68
CA ILE A 343 12.69 -30.55 -28.29
C ILE A 343 12.77 -30.57 -26.76
N PRO A 344 12.81 -31.76 -26.12
CA PRO A 344 12.93 -31.87 -24.68
C PRO A 344 14.27 -31.35 -24.15
N LEU A 345 14.23 -30.51 -23.11
CA LEU A 345 15.42 -29.92 -22.50
C LEU A 345 15.49 -30.11 -20.97
N ILE A 346 14.34 -30.18 -20.34
CA ILE A 346 14.23 -30.17 -18.87
C ILE A 346 13.46 -31.41 -18.45
N GLU A 347 14.07 -32.17 -17.56
CA GLU A 347 13.43 -33.29 -16.88
C GLU A 347 12.80 -32.80 -15.59
N CYS A 348 11.50 -33.08 -15.39
CA CYS A 348 10.74 -32.67 -14.20
C CYS A 348 9.83 -33.82 -13.77
N ASP A 349 9.94 -34.24 -12.51
CA ASP A 349 9.13 -35.32 -11.97
C ASP A 349 7.63 -35.05 -12.12
N GLY A 350 6.89 -36.04 -12.61
CA GLY A 350 5.45 -35.96 -12.85
C GLY A 350 5.04 -35.49 -14.23
N TYR A 351 6.00 -35.29 -15.14
CA TYR A 351 5.79 -34.95 -16.54
C TYR A 351 6.52 -35.91 -17.47
N SER A 352 6.04 -36.01 -18.71
CA SER A 352 6.72 -36.75 -19.79
C SER A 352 7.93 -35.94 -20.33
N GLU A 353 8.55 -36.38 -21.42
CA GLU A 353 9.60 -35.64 -22.12
C GLU A 353 9.10 -34.29 -22.70
N VAL A 354 7.80 -34.14 -22.91
CA VAL A 354 7.16 -32.92 -23.40
C VAL A 354 6.15 -32.37 -22.39
N PRO A 355 6.62 -31.75 -21.29
CA PRO A 355 5.76 -31.31 -20.19
C PRO A 355 4.64 -30.34 -20.61
N ALA A 356 4.86 -29.54 -21.65
CA ALA A 356 3.84 -28.63 -22.16
C ALA A 356 2.66 -29.37 -22.79
N GLU A 357 2.91 -30.49 -23.48
CA GLU A 357 1.88 -31.37 -24.03
C GLU A 357 1.03 -31.97 -22.91
N ASP A 358 1.69 -32.47 -21.86
CA ASP A 358 1.02 -33.10 -20.73
C ASP A 358 0.03 -32.17 -20.05
N ILE A 359 0.46 -30.93 -19.76
CA ILE A 359 -0.38 -29.98 -19.05
C ILE A 359 -1.51 -29.43 -19.94
N VAL A 360 -1.23 -29.23 -21.23
CA VAL A 360 -2.25 -28.80 -22.22
C VAL A 360 -3.34 -29.84 -22.34
N LYS A 361 -2.98 -31.17 -22.48
CA LYS A 361 -3.92 -32.24 -22.52
C LYS A 361 -4.69 -32.44 -21.20
N ARG A 362 -3.98 -32.37 -20.07
CA ARG A 362 -4.56 -32.53 -18.72
C ARG A 362 -5.61 -31.43 -18.42
N MET A 363 -5.40 -30.22 -18.91
CA MET A 363 -6.32 -29.11 -18.72
C MET A 363 -7.35 -28.95 -19.84
N GLY A 364 -7.33 -29.80 -20.85
CA GLY A 364 -8.29 -29.80 -21.97
C GLY A 364 -8.20 -28.55 -22.85
N ILE A 365 -7.01 -27.95 -22.96
CA ILE A 365 -6.76 -26.73 -23.75
C ILE A 365 -6.84 -27.05 -25.23
N ARG A 366 -7.56 -26.23 -25.99
CA ARG A 366 -7.86 -26.48 -27.41
C ARG A 366 -7.12 -25.60 -28.41
N GLY A 367 -6.41 -24.58 -27.97
CA GLY A 367 -5.67 -23.68 -28.85
C GLY A 367 -5.08 -22.47 -28.13
N GLN A 368 -4.34 -21.62 -28.86
CA GLN A 368 -3.62 -20.47 -28.30
C GLN A 368 -4.53 -19.38 -27.67
N GLY A 369 -5.82 -19.38 -27.98
CA GLY A 369 -6.82 -18.47 -27.40
C GLY A 369 -7.50 -19.00 -26.13
N ASP A 370 -7.13 -20.18 -25.61
CA ASP A 370 -7.79 -20.76 -24.45
C ASP A 370 -7.40 -20.02 -23.16
N PRO A 371 -8.38 -19.56 -22.35
CA PRO A 371 -8.11 -18.81 -21.10
C PRO A 371 -7.32 -19.60 -20.05
N ASN A 372 -7.33 -20.94 -20.12
CA ASN A 372 -6.58 -21.79 -19.20
C ASN A 372 -5.07 -21.86 -19.50
N LEU A 373 -4.62 -21.43 -20.69
CA LEU A 373 -3.20 -21.43 -21.06
C LEU A 373 -2.32 -20.67 -20.07
N LYS A 374 -2.79 -19.51 -19.60
CA LYS A 374 -2.05 -18.74 -18.59
C LYS A 374 -1.80 -19.56 -17.33
N ARG A 375 -2.83 -20.22 -16.81
CA ARG A 375 -2.71 -21.05 -15.61
C ARG A 375 -1.82 -22.29 -15.86
N ALA A 376 -1.94 -22.91 -17.03
CA ALA A 376 -1.09 -24.04 -17.42
C ALA A 376 0.38 -23.64 -17.43
N THR A 377 0.67 -22.44 -18.00
CA THR A 377 2.03 -21.88 -18.04
C THR A 377 2.58 -21.57 -16.64
N GLU A 378 1.78 -20.93 -15.78
CA GLU A 378 2.18 -20.65 -14.40
C GLU A 378 2.53 -21.92 -13.62
N VAL A 379 1.72 -22.96 -13.74
CA VAL A 379 1.95 -24.25 -13.06
C VAL A 379 3.20 -24.93 -13.59
N LEU A 380 3.34 -25.07 -14.91
CA LEU A 380 4.50 -25.75 -15.50
C LEU A 380 5.80 -25.02 -15.22
N TYR A 381 5.82 -23.68 -15.37
CA TYR A 381 7.03 -22.88 -15.14
C TYR A 381 7.46 -22.93 -13.66
N SER A 382 6.52 -22.93 -12.74
CA SER A 382 6.80 -23.09 -11.30
C SER A 382 7.40 -24.47 -11.01
N ASP A 383 6.81 -25.53 -11.56
CA ASP A 383 7.26 -26.90 -11.36
C ASP A 383 8.67 -27.12 -11.91
N GLU A 384 8.93 -26.71 -13.14
CA GLU A 384 10.26 -26.82 -13.78
C GLU A 384 11.30 -25.96 -13.07
N PHE A 385 10.95 -24.74 -12.63
CA PHE A 385 11.89 -23.87 -11.94
C PHE A 385 12.38 -24.44 -10.61
N HIS A 386 11.47 -25.07 -9.85
CA HIS A 386 11.78 -25.58 -8.51
C HIS A 386 12.33 -27.01 -8.51
N ARG A 387 11.89 -27.85 -9.45
CA ARG A 387 12.17 -29.29 -9.46
C ARG A 387 12.89 -29.77 -10.73
N GLY A 388 12.88 -28.96 -11.81
CA GLY A 388 13.44 -29.31 -13.09
C GLY A 388 14.97 -29.31 -13.10
N ARG A 389 15.52 -30.22 -13.91
CA ARG A 389 16.94 -30.27 -14.26
C ARG A 389 17.10 -30.35 -15.77
N THR A 390 18.11 -29.70 -16.29
CA THR A 390 18.48 -29.81 -17.70
C THR A 390 18.95 -31.22 -18.01
N ARG A 391 18.60 -31.72 -19.21
CA ARG A 391 19.02 -33.06 -19.68
C ARG A 391 20.55 -33.19 -19.75
N PRO A 392 21.09 -34.34 -19.37
CA PRO A 392 22.56 -34.57 -19.36
C PRO A 392 23.26 -34.38 -20.72
N ASP A 393 22.52 -34.53 -21.82
CA ASP A 393 23.04 -34.39 -23.19
C ASP A 393 23.25 -32.94 -23.68
N LEU A 394 22.93 -31.94 -22.85
CA LEU A 394 23.12 -30.51 -23.15
C LEU A 394 24.55 -29.99 -22.89
N GLY A 395 25.56 -30.87 -22.96
CA GLY A 395 26.94 -30.50 -22.79
C GLY A 395 27.24 -29.82 -21.45
N GLU A 396 27.87 -28.65 -21.46
CA GLU A 396 28.20 -27.91 -20.23
C GLU A 396 27.00 -27.36 -19.44
N TYR A 397 25.81 -27.38 -20.03
CA TYR A 397 24.56 -26.98 -19.39
C TYR A 397 23.73 -28.18 -18.87
N GLY A 398 24.22 -29.42 -19.09
CA GLY A 398 23.56 -30.65 -18.73
C GLY A 398 23.59 -30.95 -17.22
N GLY A 399 22.50 -31.49 -16.68
CA GLY A 399 22.37 -31.92 -15.27
C GLY A 399 22.25 -30.77 -14.24
N LEU A 400 22.23 -29.52 -14.68
CA LEU A 400 22.06 -28.35 -13.81
C LEU A 400 20.60 -28.20 -13.37
N SER A 401 20.38 -27.59 -12.21
CA SER A 401 19.03 -27.07 -11.90
C SER A 401 18.65 -25.99 -12.93
N VAL A 402 17.35 -25.82 -13.20
CA VAL A 402 16.86 -24.78 -14.12
C VAL A 402 17.37 -23.40 -13.74
N LYS A 403 17.47 -23.12 -12.44
CA LYS A 403 17.99 -21.86 -11.92
C LYS A 403 19.48 -21.65 -12.30
N GLU A 404 20.30 -22.66 -12.10
CA GLU A 404 21.74 -22.59 -12.45
C GLU A 404 21.96 -22.51 -13.97
N ALA A 405 21.23 -23.31 -14.74
CA ALA A 405 21.29 -23.27 -16.22
C ALA A 405 20.89 -21.91 -16.75
N ARG A 406 19.82 -21.32 -16.22
CA ARG A 406 19.35 -19.97 -16.56
C ARG A 406 20.43 -18.91 -16.38
N GLU A 407 21.05 -18.85 -15.21
CA GLU A 407 22.07 -17.84 -14.91
C GLU A 407 23.33 -18.07 -15.76
N ARG A 408 23.71 -19.32 -16.02
CA ARG A 408 24.87 -19.65 -16.84
C ARG A 408 24.64 -19.26 -18.31
N VAL A 409 23.52 -19.69 -18.91
CA VAL A 409 23.19 -19.35 -20.32
C VAL A 409 23.05 -17.83 -20.48
N LYS A 410 22.41 -17.14 -19.57
CA LYS A 410 22.31 -15.67 -19.54
C LYS A 410 23.73 -15.04 -19.55
N GLY A 411 24.61 -15.49 -18.64
CA GLY A 411 25.98 -14.99 -18.55
C GLY A 411 26.79 -15.18 -19.83
N ASP A 412 26.66 -16.33 -20.49
CA ASP A 412 27.37 -16.64 -21.71
C ASP A 412 26.85 -15.87 -22.92
N LEU A 413 25.52 -15.66 -23.01
CA LEU A 413 24.91 -14.79 -24.03
C LEU A 413 25.42 -13.34 -23.93
N LEU A 414 25.48 -12.81 -22.72
CA LEU A 414 25.95 -11.45 -22.45
C LEU A 414 27.45 -11.30 -22.76
N LYS A 415 28.27 -12.21 -22.27
CA LYS A 415 29.75 -12.20 -22.52
C LYS A 415 30.09 -12.31 -23.99
N SER A 416 29.32 -13.10 -24.75
CA SER A 416 29.55 -13.29 -26.19
C SER A 416 28.93 -12.19 -27.06
N GLY A 417 28.24 -11.20 -26.50
CA GLY A 417 27.51 -10.17 -27.24
C GLY A 417 26.30 -10.69 -28.04
N LYS A 418 25.90 -11.94 -27.79
CA LYS A 418 24.75 -12.62 -28.43
C LYS A 418 23.43 -12.36 -27.70
N GLY A 419 23.47 -11.67 -26.59
CA GLY A 419 22.33 -11.26 -25.79
C GLY A 419 22.51 -9.88 -25.21
N ASP A 420 21.38 -9.33 -24.69
CA ASP A 420 21.30 -8.10 -23.93
C ASP A 420 20.26 -8.24 -22.80
N LEU A 421 20.11 -7.22 -21.98
CA LEU A 421 19.09 -7.20 -20.91
C LEU A 421 18.09 -6.09 -21.18
N MET A 422 16.79 -6.35 -20.91
CA MET A 422 15.77 -5.31 -20.87
C MET A 422 14.86 -5.51 -19.67
N CYS A 423 14.36 -4.41 -19.14
CA CYS A 423 13.41 -4.44 -18.02
C CYS A 423 12.01 -4.08 -18.47
N GLU A 424 11.01 -4.75 -17.90
CA GLU A 424 9.58 -4.53 -18.16
C GLU A 424 8.81 -4.49 -16.84
N ILE A 425 7.59 -3.93 -16.89
CA ILE A 425 6.63 -4.04 -15.78
C ILE A 425 5.87 -5.37 -15.94
N ALA A 426 5.97 -6.26 -14.95
CA ALA A 426 5.34 -7.58 -14.99
C ALA A 426 3.82 -7.52 -14.88
N ASN A 427 3.32 -6.69 -13.97
CA ASN A 427 1.90 -6.54 -13.64
C ASN A 427 1.21 -5.43 -14.46
N LYS A 428 1.64 -5.23 -15.71
CA LYS A 428 1.05 -4.22 -16.63
C LYS A 428 -0.38 -4.56 -17.08
N PRO A 429 -1.22 -3.55 -17.45
CA PRO A 429 -0.85 -2.14 -17.53
C PRO A 429 -0.90 -1.44 -16.16
N VAL A 430 0.12 -0.67 -15.82
CA VAL A 430 0.14 0.23 -14.67
C VAL A 430 0.02 1.67 -15.17
N PHE A 431 -0.88 2.45 -14.58
CA PHE A 431 -1.11 3.84 -14.94
C PHE A 431 -0.70 4.78 -13.82
N CYS A 432 0.01 5.84 -14.16
CA CYS A 432 0.26 6.95 -13.26
C CYS A 432 -1.06 7.65 -12.89
N ARG A 433 -1.12 8.31 -11.75
CA ARG A 433 -2.28 9.12 -11.36
C ARG A 433 -2.65 10.20 -12.37
N CYS A 434 -1.71 10.64 -13.23
CA CYS A 434 -1.98 11.57 -14.33
C CYS A 434 -2.68 10.90 -15.54
N GLY A 435 -2.91 9.59 -15.52
CA GLY A 435 -3.54 8.82 -16.60
C GLY A 435 -2.55 8.24 -17.61
N ALA A 436 -1.28 8.62 -17.61
CA ALA A 436 -0.29 8.08 -18.52
C ALA A 436 0.12 6.65 -18.13
N LYS A 437 0.32 5.78 -19.14
CA LYS A 437 0.83 4.43 -18.95
C LYS A 437 2.29 4.49 -18.48
N CYS A 438 2.60 3.77 -17.42
CA CYS A 438 3.93 3.66 -16.87
C CYS A 438 4.79 2.67 -17.67
N ILE A 439 6.10 2.97 -17.75
CA ILE A 439 7.12 2.14 -18.38
C ILE A 439 8.27 1.94 -17.40
N VAL A 440 9.27 1.14 -17.76
CA VAL A 440 10.53 1.07 -17.00
C VAL A 440 11.53 2.07 -17.58
N LYS A 441 12.26 2.76 -16.71
CA LYS A 441 13.39 3.60 -17.07
C LYS A 441 14.59 3.31 -16.18
N ILE A 442 15.78 3.20 -16.77
CA ILE A 442 17.05 3.19 -16.04
C ILE A 442 17.44 4.63 -15.78
N LEU A 443 17.46 5.01 -14.52
CA LEU A 443 17.92 6.33 -14.10
C LEU A 443 19.35 6.24 -13.64
N SER A 444 20.24 6.90 -14.35
CA SER A 444 21.68 6.86 -14.11
C SER A 444 22.16 7.74 -12.96
N ASP A 445 21.31 8.61 -12.43
CA ASP A 445 21.69 9.65 -11.46
C ASP A 445 20.65 9.81 -10.33
N GLN A 446 20.05 8.70 -9.92
CA GLN A 446 18.97 8.67 -8.93
C GLN A 446 19.51 8.39 -7.52
N TRP A 447 18.90 9.01 -6.53
CA TRP A 447 19.14 8.72 -5.11
C TRP A 447 18.26 7.57 -4.64
N PHE A 448 18.88 6.58 -3.98
CA PHE A 448 18.22 5.36 -3.47
C PHE A 448 18.46 5.21 -1.98
N ILE A 449 17.43 4.71 -1.28
CA ILE A 449 17.55 4.11 0.05
C ILE A 449 17.75 2.61 -0.15
N ASP A 450 18.83 2.07 0.45
CA ASP A 450 19.20 0.66 0.34
C ASP A 450 18.51 -0.20 1.40
N TYR A 451 17.22 -0.45 1.24
CA TYR A 451 16.51 -1.44 2.06
C TYR A 451 16.96 -2.89 1.78
N GLY A 452 17.79 -3.10 0.77
CA GLY A 452 18.44 -4.39 0.46
C GLY A 452 19.61 -4.72 1.37
N ASN A 453 20.15 -3.75 2.12
CA ASN A 453 21.29 -3.91 2.99
C ASN A 453 21.07 -4.99 4.06
N ALA A 454 21.91 -6.02 4.07
CA ALA A 454 21.73 -7.20 4.92
C ALA A 454 21.72 -6.86 6.40
N SER A 455 22.68 -6.05 6.87
CA SER A 455 22.74 -5.67 8.29
C SER A 455 21.55 -4.82 8.74
N TRP A 456 21.01 -4.01 7.85
CA TRP A 456 19.79 -3.23 8.13
C TRP A 456 18.54 -4.10 8.17
N LYS A 457 18.45 -5.13 7.31
CA LYS A 457 17.38 -6.14 7.37
C LYS A 457 17.40 -6.90 8.70
N ASP A 458 18.58 -7.32 9.16
CA ASP A 458 18.73 -8.01 10.44
C ASP A 458 18.27 -7.11 11.60
N LEU A 459 18.66 -5.84 11.57
CA LEU A 459 18.24 -4.85 12.57
C LEU A 459 16.72 -4.58 12.52
N ALA A 460 16.13 -4.53 11.34
CA ALA A 460 14.70 -4.37 11.16
C ALA A 460 13.92 -5.60 11.68
N LYS A 461 14.43 -6.81 11.46
CA LYS A 461 13.85 -8.04 12.00
C LYS A 461 13.97 -8.07 13.54
N GLU A 462 15.08 -7.61 14.10
CA GLU A 462 15.24 -7.47 15.54
C GLU A 462 14.20 -6.47 16.11
N CYS A 463 14.01 -5.32 15.45
CA CYS A 463 12.98 -4.37 15.85
C CYS A 463 11.59 -5.01 15.79
N LEU A 464 11.23 -5.67 14.67
CA LEU A 464 9.95 -6.36 14.50
C LEU A 464 9.73 -7.45 15.57
N SER A 465 10.77 -8.19 15.97
CA SER A 465 10.67 -9.24 16.99
C SER A 465 10.29 -8.71 18.39
N ARG A 466 10.60 -7.44 18.66
CA ARG A 466 10.26 -6.74 19.92
C ARG A 466 8.90 -6.08 19.89
N MET A 467 8.24 -6.05 18.73
CA MET A 467 6.93 -5.41 18.53
C MET A 467 5.80 -6.42 18.65
N SER A 468 4.65 -5.96 19.13
CA SER A 468 3.37 -6.66 18.97
C SER A 468 2.75 -6.29 17.63
N ILE A 469 2.38 -7.28 16.84
CA ILE A 469 1.63 -7.09 15.57
C ILE A 469 0.22 -7.60 15.77
N LEU A 470 -0.77 -6.78 15.49
CA LEU A 470 -2.17 -7.17 15.64
C LEU A 470 -2.93 -6.98 14.31
N PRO A 471 -3.57 -8.02 13.77
CA PRO A 471 -3.50 -9.43 14.20
C PRO A 471 -2.13 -10.07 13.99
N GLU A 472 -1.76 -11.02 14.86
CA GLU A 472 -0.42 -11.64 14.87
C GLU A 472 -0.09 -12.38 13.55
N ASP A 473 -1.08 -12.92 12.87
CA ASP A 473 -0.91 -13.62 11.58
C ASP A 473 -0.24 -12.75 10.51
N LEU A 474 -0.35 -11.43 10.62
CA LEU A 474 0.25 -10.48 9.68
C LEU A 474 1.76 -10.30 9.89
N ARG A 475 2.35 -10.80 10.97
CA ARG A 475 3.79 -10.75 11.22
C ARG A 475 4.59 -11.31 10.04
N ARG A 476 4.10 -12.41 9.44
CA ARG A 476 4.73 -13.06 8.29
C ARG A 476 4.78 -12.16 7.06
N GLU A 477 3.79 -11.29 6.88
CA GLU A 477 3.77 -10.33 5.76
C GLU A 477 4.88 -9.28 5.93
N PHE A 478 5.14 -8.83 7.16
CA PHE A 478 6.26 -7.94 7.46
C PHE A 478 7.61 -8.63 7.26
N GLU A 479 7.79 -9.84 7.76
CA GLU A 479 9.00 -10.64 7.58
C GLU A 479 9.31 -10.86 6.10
N TYR A 480 8.30 -11.28 5.33
CA TYR A 480 8.42 -11.45 3.89
C TYR A 480 8.78 -10.13 3.20
N THR A 481 8.16 -9.02 3.57
CA THR A 481 8.44 -7.71 2.99
C THR A 481 9.88 -7.26 3.30
N ILE A 482 10.35 -7.44 4.53
CA ILE A 482 11.74 -7.13 4.90
C ILE A 482 12.74 -7.94 4.04
N ASP A 483 12.47 -9.23 3.84
CA ASP A 483 13.32 -10.09 3.02
C ASP A 483 13.32 -9.71 1.54
N TRP A 484 12.17 -9.34 1.02
CA TRP A 484 11.97 -9.01 -0.39
C TRP A 484 12.49 -7.62 -0.78
N LEU A 485 12.45 -6.65 0.12
CA LEU A 485 12.82 -5.26 -0.18
C LEU A 485 14.26 -5.16 -0.71
N LYS A 486 14.42 -4.27 -1.69
CA LYS A 486 15.69 -3.88 -2.32
C LYS A 486 15.84 -2.36 -2.27
N GLU A 487 16.77 -1.82 -3.03
CA GLU A 487 16.97 -0.39 -3.18
C GLU A 487 15.70 0.28 -3.74
N ARG A 488 15.33 1.41 -3.16
CA ARG A 488 14.18 2.20 -3.61
C ARG A 488 14.56 3.65 -3.88
N ALA A 489 14.08 4.16 -5.01
CA ALA A 489 14.24 5.57 -5.36
C ALA A 489 13.57 6.47 -4.31
N CYS A 490 14.36 7.25 -3.58
CA CYS A 490 13.92 8.08 -2.46
C CYS A 490 13.77 9.56 -2.78
N ALA A 491 13.98 9.96 -4.01
CA ALA A 491 13.89 11.36 -4.44
C ALA A 491 13.20 11.51 -5.79
N ARG A 492 12.66 12.70 -6.05
CA ARG A 492 11.93 13.08 -7.25
C ARG A 492 12.46 14.43 -7.77
N GLN A 493 12.40 14.64 -9.08
CA GLN A 493 12.80 15.92 -9.69
C GLN A 493 11.73 16.99 -9.62
N SER A 494 10.48 16.61 -9.37
CA SER A 494 9.36 17.53 -9.18
C SER A 494 8.41 17.02 -8.10
N GLY A 495 7.73 17.94 -7.41
CA GLY A 495 6.81 17.61 -6.32
C GLY A 495 6.75 18.71 -5.28
N LEU A 496 5.90 18.52 -4.29
CA LEU A 496 5.92 19.25 -3.03
C LEU A 496 6.76 18.47 -2.01
N GLY A 497 7.49 19.14 -1.13
CA GLY A 497 8.22 18.50 -0.05
C GLY A 497 9.61 19.06 0.21
N THR A 498 10.38 18.35 1.02
CA THR A 498 11.73 18.71 1.46
C THR A 498 12.77 18.38 0.41
N LYS A 499 13.68 19.30 0.13
CA LYS A 499 14.80 19.04 -0.76
C LYS A 499 15.88 18.21 -0.04
N LEU A 500 16.60 17.36 -0.80
CA LEU A 500 17.74 16.64 -0.25
C LEU A 500 18.78 17.59 0.34
N PRO A 501 19.36 17.31 1.52
CA PRO A 501 20.31 18.21 2.17
C PRO A 501 21.54 18.52 1.32
N TRP A 502 22.07 17.55 0.59
CA TRP A 502 23.31 17.60 -0.20
C TRP A 502 23.07 17.78 -1.70
N ASP A 503 21.82 17.65 -2.19
CA ASP A 503 21.48 17.81 -3.61
C ASP A 503 20.10 18.48 -3.74
N LYS A 504 20.10 19.81 -3.72
CA LYS A 504 18.88 20.63 -3.71
C LYS A 504 18.05 20.59 -5.01
N SER A 505 18.55 19.92 -6.05
CA SER A 505 17.80 19.66 -7.29
C SER A 505 16.77 18.52 -7.12
N TRP A 506 16.89 17.73 -6.05
CA TRP A 506 16.02 16.61 -5.74
C TRP A 506 15.12 16.89 -4.52
N ILE A 507 13.88 16.43 -4.60
CA ILE A 507 12.88 16.48 -3.53
C ILE A 507 12.70 15.08 -2.97
N ILE A 508 12.72 14.95 -1.64
CA ILE A 508 12.51 13.70 -0.94
C ILE A 508 11.08 13.17 -1.23
N GLU A 509 11.01 11.89 -1.52
CA GLU A 509 9.78 11.19 -1.87
C GLU A 509 8.86 11.01 -0.64
N SER A 510 7.55 10.98 -0.88
CA SER A 510 6.52 11.03 0.15
C SER A 510 6.48 9.84 1.12
N LEU A 511 6.86 8.63 0.68
CA LEU A 511 6.98 7.50 1.62
C LEU A 511 8.22 7.63 2.51
N SER A 512 9.28 8.28 2.02
CA SER A 512 10.54 8.41 2.73
C SER A 512 10.52 9.52 3.78
N ASP A 513 9.72 10.59 3.58
CA ASP A 513 9.58 11.69 4.54
C ASP A 513 8.50 11.44 5.61
N SER A 514 7.84 10.29 5.57
CA SER A 514 6.68 9.98 6.41
C SER A 514 6.89 8.79 7.36
N VAL A 515 8.12 8.35 7.59
CA VAL A 515 8.38 7.11 8.33
C VAL A 515 8.70 7.30 9.81
N ILE A 516 9.19 8.49 10.22
CA ILE A 516 9.52 8.77 11.65
C ILE A 516 8.85 10.04 12.19
N TYR A 517 7.84 10.58 11.51
CA TYR A 517 7.15 11.81 11.92
C TYR A 517 6.48 11.72 13.30
N MET A 518 6.32 10.51 13.83
CA MET A 518 5.86 10.28 15.19
C MET A 518 6.78 10.94 16.22
N ALA A 519 8.07 10.98 15.95
CA ALA A 519 9.01 11.71 16.80
C ALA A 519 8.75 13.24 16.73
N TYR A 520 8.47 13.77 15.55
CA TYR A 520 8.21 15.20 15.36
C TYR A 520 6.94 15.69 16.08
N TYR A 521 5.89 14.86 16.20
CA TYR A 521 4.71 15.22 16.99
C TYR A 521 5.03 15.63 18.42
N THR A 522 6.07 15.04 19.01
CA THR A 522 6.45 15.35 20.41
C THR A 522 7.06 16.73 20.58
N ILE A 523 7.49 17.38 19.49
CA ILE A 523 8.14 18.70 19.53
C ILE A 523 7.38 19.79 18.77
N ALA A 524 6.39 19.40 17.95
CA ALA A 524 5.66 20.31 17.06
C ALA A 524 4.99 21.46 17.83
N ARG A 525 4.47 21.18 19.04
CA ARG A 525 3.85 22.20 19.91
C ARG A 525 4.86 23.25 20.36
N GLN A 526 6.05 22.82 20.81
CA GLN A 526 7.10 23.72 21.29
C GLN A 526 7.66 24.56 20.15
N ILE A 527 7.91 23.94 18.98
CA ILE A 527 8.38 24.65 17.79
C ILE A 527 7.42 25.79 17.44
N LYS A 528 6.11 25.54 17.44
CA LYS A 528 5.09 26.57 17.20
C LYS A 528 4.98 27.57 18.35
N GLY A 529 4.93 27.09 19.59
CA GLY A 529 4.75 27.91 20.78
C GLY A 529 5.86 28.92 21.00
N TYR A 530 7.09 28.52 20.74
CA TYR A 530 8.28 29.40 20.83
C TYR A 530 8.59 30.14 19.52
N GLY A 531 7.80 29.90 18.45
CA GLY A 531 8.03 30.52 17.14
C GLY A 531 9.42 30.24 16.57
N ILE A 532 9.93 29.02 16.71
CA ILE A 532 11.29 28.69 16.30
C ILE A 532 11.44 28.77 14.79
N ASP A 533 12.32 29.68 14.33
CA ASP A 533 12.63 29.83 12.91
C ASP A 533 13.33 28.55 12.38
N PRO A 534 12.97 28.06 11.19
CA PRO A 534 13.57 26.85 10.62
C PRO A 534 15.09 26.94 10.44
N SER A 535 15.65 28.14 10.20
CA SER A 535 17.10 28.32 10.07
C SER A 535 17.88 28.02 11.36
N LYS A 536 17.22 28.04 12.50
CA LYS A 536 17.79 27.72 13.81
C LYS A 536 17.80 26.22 14.13
N LEU A 537 17.03 25.43 13.40
CA LEU A 537 16.92 23.97 13.60
C LEU A 537 18.08 23.24 12.91
N GLY A 538 19.24 23.28 13.53
CA GLY A 538 20.42 22.53 13.09
C GLY A 538 20.32 21.03 13.43
N GLU A 539 21.24 20.25 12.89
CA GLU A 539 21.33 18.80 13.13
C GLU A 539 21.51 18.46 14.61
N ASP A 540 22.36 19.23 15.29
CA ASP A 540 22.67 19.07 16.72
C ASP A 540 21.46 19.37 17.62
N VAL A 541 20.52 20.21 17.19
CA VAL A 541 19.24 20.42 17.89
C VAL A 541 18.45 19.11 17.94
N PHE A 542 18.29 18.42 16.81
CA PHE A 542 17.58 17.15 16.74
C PHE A 542 18.36 16.02 17.41
N ASP A 543 19.70 16.00 17.30
CA ASP A 543 20.56 15.05 18.01
C ASP A 543 20.41 15.20 19.53
N TYR A 544 20.32 16.41 20.04
CA TYR A 544 20.03 16.66 21.45
C TYR A 544 18.64 16.17 21.84
N VAL A 545 17.63 16.55 21.10
CA VAL A 545 16.23 16.24 21.45
C VAL A 545 15.96 14.75 21.36
N PHE A 546 16.35 14.10 20.26
CA PHE A 546 15.94 12.72 19.96
C PHE A 546 16.96 11.66 20.37
N LEU A 547 18.24 12.00 20.35
CA LEU A 547 19.32 11.04 20.65
C LEU A 547 20.06 11.34 21.96
N GLY A 548 19.77 12.48 22.59
CA GLY A 548 20.39 12.86 23.84
C GLY A 548 21.86 13.26 23.73
N LYS A 549 22.29 13.73 22.57
CA LYS A 549 23.67 14.12 22.31
C LYS A 549 23.84 15.63 22.40
N GLY A 550 24.90 16.10 23.06
CA GLY A 550 25.20 17.51 23.21
C GLY A 550 24.64 18.16 24.48
N ASP A 551 24.93 19.45 24.66
CA ASP A 551 24.53 20.27 25.82
C ASP A 551 23.51 21.35 25.39
N ALA A 552 22.42 21.49 26.15
CA ALA A 552 21.35 22.46 25.83
C ALA A 552 21.83 23.91 25.83
N GLY A 553 22.77 24.27 26.72
CA GLY A 553 23.28 25.65 26.80
C GLY A 553 24.16 26.00 25.61
N GLU A 554 25.04 25.08 25.18
CA GLU A 554 25.88 25.28 23.99
C GLU A 554 25.03 25.37 22.71
N ILE A 555 24.03 24.50 22.55
CA ILE A 555 23.12 24.51 21.41
C ILE A 555 22.26 25.76 21.39
N SER A 556 21.77 26.19 22.57
CA SER A 556 21.01 27.44 22.75
C SER A 556 21.82 28.64 22.27
N MET A 557 23.08 28.75 22.70
CA MET A 557 23.97 29.86 22.28
C MET A 557 24.28 29.82 20.78
N ARG A 558 24.51 28.63 20.23
CA ARG A 558 24.88 28.46 18.81
C ARG A 558 23.74 28.81 17.85
N HIS A 559 22.51 28.41 18.17
CA HIS A 559 21.36 28.55 17.30
C HIS A 559 20.41 29.67 17.71
N GLY A 560 20.61 30.32 18.86
CA GLY A 560 19.71 31.35 19.37
C GLY A 560 18.29 30.82 19.63
N ILE A 561 18.18 29.56 20.11
CA ILE A 561 16.95 28.96 20.61
C ILE A 561 16.97 29.06 22.14
N GLU A 562 15.84 29.42 22.74
CA GLU A 562 15.73 29.43 24.20
C GLU A 562 16.08 28.07 24.79
N ARG A 563 16.93 28.04 25.82
CA ARG A 563 17.33 26.80 26.48
C ARG A 563 16.12 26.02 27.01
N SER A 564 15.14 26.71 27.58
CA SER A 564 13.88 26.11 28.04
C SER A 564 13.15 25.36 26.93
N ALA A 565 13.11 25.93 25.72
CA ALA A 565 12.48 25.28 24.57
C ALA A 565 13.18 23.96 24.20
N LEU A 566 14.50 23.93 24.21
CA LEU A 566 15.29 22.72 23.96
C LEU A 566 15.04 21.64 25.03
N GLU A 567 15.07 22.04 26.30
CA GLU A 567 14.84 21.15 27.44
C GLU A 567 13.41 20.61 27.45
N GLU A 568 12.42 21.43 27.14
CA GLU A 568 11.01 21.01 27.02
C GLU A 568 10.81 20.02 25.85
N MET A 569 11.35 20.30 24.66
CA MET A 569 11.27 19.40 23.50
C MET A 569 11.89 18.02 23.85
N ARG A 570 13.06 18.02 24.50
CA ARG A 570 13.71 16.79 24.92
C ARG A 570 12.91 16.05 25.99
N ALA A 571 12.40 16.74 26.99
CA ALA A 571 11.60 16.14 28.07
C ALA A 571 10.31 15.52 27.51
N GLU A 572 9.66 16.18 26.57
CA GLU A 572 8.43 15.69 25.97
C GLU A 572 8.67 14.47 25.07
N PHE A 573 9.74 14.47 24.26
CA PHE A 573 10.16 13.28 23.53
C PHE A 573 10.53 12.13 24.49
N ALA A 574 11.30 12.40 25.52
CA ALA A 574 11.72 11.38 26.48
C ALA A 574 10.53 10.74 27.21
N TYR A 575 9.48 11.53 27.50
CA TYR A 575 8.27 11.06 28.17
C TYR A 575 7.37 10.23 27.25
N PHE A 576 7.03 10.74 26.06
CA PHE A 576 6.06 10.07 25.18
C PHE A 576 6.67 8.94 24.34
N TYR A 577 7.96 9.03 23.96
CA TYR A 577 8.59 8.00 23.13
C TYR A 577 9.22 6.88 23.99
N PRO A 578 9.12 5.62 23.56
CA PRO A 578 8.69 5.08 22.28
C PRO A 578 7.20 5.18 22.04
N LEU A 579 6.81 5.13 20.74
CA LEU A 579 5.43 5.00 20.30
C LEU A 579 4.84 3.67 20.81
N ASP A 580 3.70 3.72 21.51
CA ASP A 580 3.07 2.52 22.07
C ASP A 580 2.22 1.78 21.05
N SER A 581 1.49 2.49 20.18
CA SER A 581 0.64 1.84 19.18
C SER A 581 0.54 2.63 17.89
N ARG A 582 0.84 1.98 16.75
CA ARG A 582 0.69 2.50 15.39
C ARG A 582 -0.46 1.80 14.68
N HIS A 583 -1.50 2.55 14.30
CA HIS A 583 -2.67 2.03 13.59
C HIS A 583 -2.63 2.36 12.10
N SER A 584 -3.01 1.40 11.24
CA SER A 584 -2.98 1.58 9.79
C SER A 584 -3.84 0.57 9.05
N GLY A 585 -4.08 0.81 7.75
CA GLY A 585 -4.66 -0.17 6.84
C GLY A 585 -3.63 -1.22 6.40
N ARG A 586 -4.11 -2.41 6.00
CA ARG A 586 -3.28 -3.53 5.54
C ARG A 586 -2.45 -3.20 4.30
N ASP A 587 -2.97 -2.37 3.42
CA ASP A 587 -2.32 -1.89 2.19
C ASP A 587 -0.99 -1.16 2.43
N LEU A 588 -0.73 -0.70 3.68
CA LEU A 588 0.51 -0.04 4.05
C LEU A 588 1.60 -0.97 4.62
N ILE A 589 1.35 -2.28 4.75
CA ILE A 589 2.37 -3.25 5.19
C ILE A 589 3.57 -3.31 4.25
N PRO A 590 3.37 -3.50 2.90
CA PRO A 590 4.50 -3.72 1.99
C PRO A 590 5.32 -2.46 1.70
N ASN A 591 4.98 -1.33 2.30
CA ASN A 591 5.63 -0.04 2.08
C ASN A 591 5.81 0.73 3.40
N HIS A 592 4.93 1.70 3.68
CA HIS A 592 5.05 2.65 4.79
C HIS A 592 5.34 1.99 6.14
N LEU A 593 4.63 0.93 6.54
CA LEU A 593 4.81 0.30 7.85
C LEU A 593 6.13 -0.45 7.97
N THR A 594 6.57 -1.09 6.88
CA THR A 594 7.89 -1.74 6.86
C THR A 594 9.02 -0.70 6.84
N PHE A 595 8.89 0.37 6.07
CA PHE A 595 9.88 1.47 6.08
C PHE A 595 9.93 2.18 7.44
N PHE A 596 8.81 2.32 8.12
CA PHE A 596 8.74 2.81 9.50
C PHE A 596 9.60 1.95 10.44
N ILE A 597 9.54 0.61 10.35
CA ILE A 597 10.38 -0.30 11.15
C ILE A 597 11.86 -0.09 10.83
N PHE A 598 12.24 -0.11 9.54
CA PHE A 598 13.62 0.10 9.10
C PHE A 598 14.20 1.41 9.62
N ASN A 599 13.49 2.52 9.44
CA ASN A 599 13.98 3.84 9.80
C ASN A 599 14.09 4.02 11.33
N HIS A 600 13.12 3.52 12.10
CA HIS A 600 13.23 3.53 13.56
C HIS A 600 14.42 2.73 14.04
N ALA A 601 14.63 1.54 13.47
CA ALA A 601 15.76 0.69 13.82
C ALA A 601 17.12 1.35 13.49
N ALA A 602 17.19 2.07 12.36
CA ALA A 602 18.43 2.75 11.97
C ALA A 602 18.74 4.01 12.80
N ILE A 603 17.74 4.78 13.18
CA ILE A 603 17.95 6.14 13.74
C ILE A 603 17.91 6.15 15.26
N PHE A 604 16.97 5.41 15.86
CA PHE A 604 16.76 5.42 17.30
C PHE A 604 17.39 4.22 18.00
N PRO A 605 17.81 4.36 19.26
CA PRO A 605 18.28 3.23 20.06
C PRO A 605 17.13 2.26 20.40
N PRO A 606 17.43 0.99 20.70
CA PRO A 606 16.42 -0.06 20.88
C PRO A 606 15.31 0.23 21.89
N GLU A 607 15.58 0.98 22.95
CA GLU A 607 14.59 1.40 23.95
C GLU A 607 13.58 2.42 23.43
N LYS A 608 13.86 3.04 22.29
CA LYS A 608 12.99 4.00 21.61
C LYS A 608 12.28 3.41 20.39
N TRP A 609 12.46 2.12 20.11
CA TRP A 609 11.75 1.46 19.02
C TRP A 609 10.24 1.33 19.32
N PRO A 610 9.39 1.41 18.31
CA PRO A 610 7.94 1.28 18.47
C PRO A 610 7.54 -0.06 19.09
N ARG A 611 6.43 -0.06 19.85
CA ARG A 611 6.01 -1.25 20.60
C ARG A 611 4.98 -2.09 19.89
N GLN A 612 4.06 -1.46 19.11
CA GLN A 612 2.95 -2.17 18.49
C GLN A 612 2.55 -1.58 17.14
N ILE A 613 2.18 -2.45 16.21
CA ILE A 613 1.45 -2.09 14.98
C ILE A 613 0.09 -2.80 15.00
N VAL A 614 -0.96 -2.05 14.73
CA VAL A 614 -2.33 -2.54 14.60
C VAL A 614 -2.81 -2.32 13.17
N VAL A 615 -3.25 -3.39 12.53
CA VAL A 615 -3.64 -3.39 11.12
C VAL A 615 -5.11 -3.75 10.98
N ASN A 616 -5.87 -2.96 10.22
CA ASN A 616 -7.27 -3.22 9.93
C ASN A 616 -7.54 -3.46 8.44
N GLY A 617 -8.60 -4.23 8.16
CA GLY A 617 -9.14 -4.44 6.83
C GLY A 617 -9.88 -3.23 6.29
N SER A 618 -10.39 -3.33 5.07
CA SER A 618 -11.04 -2.27 4.32
C SER A 618 -12.51 -2.08 4.72
N VAL A 619 -13.16 -1.07 4.14
CA VAL A 619 -14.62 -0.87 4.20
C VAL A 619 -15.19 -1.03 2.79
N LEU A 620 -16.16 -1.93 2.67
CA LEU A 620 -17.02 -2.06 1.49
C LEU A 620 -18.25 -1.17 1.69
N TYR A 621 -18.73 -0.60 0.61
CA TYR A 621 -20.00 0.12 0.58
C TYR A 621 -21.01 -0.66 -0.27
N GLU A 622 -22.12 -1.04 0.32
CA GLU A 622 -23.15 -1.90 -0.29
C GLU A 622 -22.54 -3.16 -0.95
N GLY A 623 -21.65 -3.84 -0.22
CA GLY A 623 -21.01 -5.07 -0.66
C GLY A 623 -19.91 -4.91 -1.71
N LYS A 624 -19.57 -3.68 -2.10
CA LYS A 624 -18.57 -3.40 -3.14
C LYS A 624 -17.41 -2.57 -2.60
N LYS A 625 -16.21 -2.81 -3.13
CA LYS A 625 -15.05 -1.95 -2.85
C LYS A 625 -15.34 -0.53 -3.36
N MET A 626 -15.10 0.47 -2.51
CA MET A 626 -15.25 1.87 -2.91
C MET A 626 -14.24 2.24 -3.99
N SER A 627 -14.73 2.89 -5.05
CA SER A 627 -13.91 3.37 -6.16
C SER A 627 -14.41 4.72 -6.65
N LYS A 628 -13.49 5.65 -6.90
CA LYS A 628 -13.80 6.97 -7.45
C LYS A 628 -14.42 6.87 -8.84
N SER A 629 -13.90 5.97 -9.68
CA SER A 629 -14.39 5.75 -11.04
C SER A 629 -15.78 5.12 -11.11
N LEU A 630 -16.15 4.31 -10.11
CA LEU A 630 -17.48 3.71 -10.02
C LEU A 630 -18.52 4.63 -9.37
N GLY A 631 -18.11 5.77 -8.81
CA GLY A 631 -18.99 6.72 -8.13
C GLY A 631 -19.64 6.17 -6.84
N ASN A 632 -19.18 5.01 -6.34
CA ASN A 632 -19.73 4.35 -5.13
C ASN A 632 -18.96 4.75 -3.87
N ILE A 633 -18.58 6.02 -3.75
CA ILE A 633 -17.91 6.57 -2.56
C ILE A 633 -18.93 7.35 -1.75
N LEU A 634 -18.97 7.08 -0.45
CA LEU A 634 -19.73 7.88 0.51
C LEU A 634 -18.75 8.82 1.26
N PRO A 635 -18.77 10.14 0.95
CA PRO A 635 -17.96 11.12 1.68
C PRO A 635 -18.30 11.13 3.16
N LEU A 636 -17.29 11.24 4.02
CA LEU A 636 -17.47 11.16 5.47
C LEU A 636 -18.39 12.27 5.98
N LYS A 637 -18.27 13.49 5.46
CA LYS A 637 -19.13 14.62 5.83
C LYS A 637 -20.62 14.36 5.55
N ASP A 638 -20.92 13.70 4.42
CA ASP A 638 -22.32 13.40 4.05
C ASP A 638 -22.89 12.27 4.90
N ALA A 639 -22.05 11.26 5.20
CA ALA A 639 -22.39 10.20 6.11
C ALA A 639 -22.69 10.75 7.54
N ILE A 640 -21.84 11.65 8.05
CA ILE A 640 -22.07 12.31 9.35
C ILE A 640 -23.37 13.10 9.34
N ARG A 641 -23.64 13.86 8.28
CA ARG A 641 -24.88 14.65 8.17
C ARG A 641 -26.13 13.77 8.15
N LYS A 642 -26.06 12.61 7.47
CA LYS A 642 -27.20 11.69 7.30
C LYS A 642 -27.46 10.85 8.57
N TYR A 643 -26.42 10.30 9.18
CA TYR A 643 -26.56 9.29 10.24
C TYR A 643 -26.12 9.75 11.63
N GLY A 644 -25.32 10.79 11.73
CA GLY A 644 -24.63 11.22 12.93
C GLY A 644 -23.35 10.46 13.23
N ALA A 645 -22.46 11.07 14.03
CA ALA A 645 -21.14 10.53 14.32
C ALA A 645 -21.19 9.20 15.11
N ASP A 646 -21.96 9.15 16.19
CA ASP A 646 -22.02 7.96 17.04
C ASP A 646 -22.60 6.75 16.29
N THR A 647 -23.60 6.95 15.42
CA THR A 647 -24.14 5.89 14.56
C THR A 647 -23.08 5.37 13.59
N LEU A 648 -22.29 6.26 12.95
CA LEU A 648 -21.24 5.87 12.04
C LEU A 648 -20.13 5.09 12.75
N ARG A 649 -19.70 5.54 13.92
CA ARG A 649 -18.71 4.85 14.75
C ARG A 649 -19.16 3.41 15.08
N LEU A 650 -20.42 3.23 15.44
CA LEU A 650 -21.01 1.91 15.64
C LEU A 650 -21.02 1.07 14.36
N ALA A 651 -21.43 1.64 13.22
CA ALA A 651 -21.52 0.93 11.95
C ALA A 651 -20.14 0.44 11.46
N LEU A 652 -19.09 1.22 11.69
CA LEU A 652 -17.72 0.90 11.30
C LEU A 652 -17.07 -0.21 12.17
N LEU A 653 -17.63 -0.48 13.38
CA LEU A 653 -17.00 -1.40 14.34
C LEU A 653 -17.86 -2.61 14.72
N SER A 654 -19.18 -2.61 14.41
CA SER A 654 -20.11 -3.63 14.93
C SER A 654 -20.11 -4.96 14.16
N THR A 655 -19.66 -4.97 12.90
CA THR A 655 -19.86 -6.13 12.01
C THR A 655 -18.61 -6.96 11.74
N ALA A 656 -17.42 -6.43 12.01
CA ALA A 656 -16.17 -7.09 11.69
C ALA A 656 -15.07 -6.81 12.72
N GLU A 657 -14.22 -7.79 12.96
CA GLU A 657 -12.97 -7.65 13.72
C GLU A 657 -11.87 -7.01 12.87
N LEU A 658 -10.68 -6.76 13.45
CA LEU A 658 -9.61 -5.93 12.87
C LEU A 658 -9.35 -6.20 11.39
N ILE A 659 -8.98 -7.44 11.02
CA ILE A 659 -8.53 -7.76 9.65
C ILE A 659 -9.68 -7.97 8.67
N GLN A 660 -10.88 -8.21 9.16
CA GLN A 660 -12.04 -8.45 8.32
C GLN A 660 -12.51 -7.16 7.66
N ASP A 661 -12.97 -7.22 6.42
CA ASP A 661 -13.59 -6.07 5.78
C ASP A 661 -14.97 -5.80 6.38
N VAL A 662 -15.26 -4.52 6.63
CA VAL A 662 -16.60 -4.08 7.07
C VAL A 662 -17.45 -3.81 5.84
N ASN A 663 -18.63 -4.39 5.78
CA ASN A 663 -19.65 -3.97 4.82
C ASN A 663 -20.55 -2.90 5.45
N PHE A 664 -20.38 -1.66 5.05
CA PHE A 664 -21.26 -0.57 5.41
C PHE A 664 -22.46 -0.56 4.46
N SER A 665 -23.66 -0.60 5.00
CA SER A 665 -24.92 -0.43 4.26
C SER A 665 -25.81 0.59 4.94
N GLU A 666 -26.72 1.17 4.17
CA GLU A 666 -27.70 2.12 4.70
C GLU A 666 -28.61 1.45 5.73
N ASP A 667 -29.06 0.22 5.48
CA ASP A 667 -29.89 -0.56 6.40
C ASP A 667 -29.20 -0.82 7.74
N LEU A 668 -27.88 -1.13 7.70
CA LEU A 668 -27.07 -1.30 8.92
C LEU A 668 -27.06 0.00 9.73
N ALA A 669 -26.77 1.13 9.06
CA ALA A 669 -26.68 2.42 9.73
C ALA A 669 -28.03 2.82 10.39
N GLU A 670 -29.15 2.66 9.68
CA GLU A 670 -30.49 2.96 10.23
C GLU A 670 -30.86 2.00 11.38
N SER A 671 -30.54 0.72 11.28
CA SER A 671 -30.75 -0.25 12.37
C SER A 671 -29.98 0.15 13.64
N LEU A 672 -28.70 0.52 13.48
CA LEU A 672 -27.86 0.94 14.61
C LEU A 672 -28.29 2.29 15.19
N ARG A 673 -28.78 3.21 14.36
CA ARG A 673 -29.40 4.46 14.82
C ARG A 673 -30.62 4.19 15.68
N GLY A 674 -31.48 3.24 15.28
CA GLY A 674 -32.58 2.78 16.06
C GLY A 674 -32.17 2.23 17.45
N LYS A 675 -31.08 1.42 17.47
CA LYS A 675 -30.50 0.88 18.71
C LYS A 675 -29.94 1.97 19.63
N LEU A 676 -29.26 2.97 19.06
CA LEU A 676 -28.73 4.10 19.81
C LEU A 676 -29.86 4.92 20.46
N ILE A 677 -30.94 5.20 19.72
CA ILE A 677 -32.12 5.91 20.25
C ILE A 677 -32.79 5.08 21.34
N GLN A 678 -32.92 3.76 21.14
CA GLN A 678 -33.46 2.85 22.14
C GLN A 678 -32.63 2.86 23.43
N PHE A 679 -31.29 2.77 23.30
CA PHE A 679 -30.35 2.84 24.42
C PHE A 679 -30.51 4.14 25.21
N TYR A 680 -30.58 5.28 24.52
CA TYR A 680 -30.75 6.59 25.16
C TYR A 680 -32.11 6.64 25.96
N ARG A 681 -33.23 6.31 25.31
CA ARG A 681 -34.57 6.36 25.92
C ARG A 681 -34.65 5.42 27.09
N SER A 682 -34.28 4.16 26.97
CA SER A 682 -34.33 3.19 28.05
C SER A 682 -33.43 3.60 29.22
N SER A 683 -32.28 4.20 28.97
CA SER A 683 -31.39 4.72 30.02
C SER A 683 -32.08 5.85 30.82
N MET A 684 -32.73 6.80 30.13
CA MET A 684 -33.50 7.88 30.79
C MET A 684 -34.66 7.31 31.62
N ASP A 685 -35.40 6.34 31.08
CA ASP A 685 -36.49 5.68 31.80
C ASP A 685 -35.97 5.00 33.08
N PHE A 686 -34.83 4.29 33.00
CA PHE A 686 -34.22 3.59 34.16
C PHE A 686 -33.68 4.55 35.21
N LEU A 687 -33.15 5.70 34.83
CA LEU A 687 -32.70 6.73 35.76
C LEU A 687 -33.87 7.33 36.58
N GLY A 688 -35.05 7.41 35.98
CA GLY A 688 -36.26 7.91 36.62
C GLY A 688 -36.97 6.92 37.57
N LEU A 689 -36.56 5.64 37.59
CA LEU A 689 -37.23 4.65 38.43
C LEU A 689 -36.91 4.82 39.92
N PRO A 690 -37.90 4.65 40.81
CA PRO A 690 -37.67 4.71 42.25
C PRO A 690 -36.88 3.48 42.73
N PRO A 691 -36.10 3.61 43.81
CA PRO A 691 -35.49 2.44 44.47
C PRO A 691 -36.57 1.58 45.13
N ARG A 692 -36.40 0.25 45.06
CA ARG A 692 -37.35 -0.66 45.70
C ARG A 692 -37.08 -0.83 47.21
N GLY A 693 -35.94 -0.41 47.69
CA GLY A 693 -35.55 -0.47 49.09
C GLY A 693 -35.05 -1.85 49.58
N ARG A 694 -35.30 -2.92 48.82
CA ARG A 694 -34.80 -4.28 49.10
C ARG A 694 -34.30 -4.94 47.85
N MET A 695 -33.09 -5.47 47.89
CA MET A 695 -32.46 -6.18 46.77
C MET A 695 -32.92 -7.65 46.71
N GLU A 696 -33.56 -8.04 45.62
CA GLU A 696 -34.02 -9.41 45.37
C GLU A 696 -32.98 -10.24 44.62
N HIS A 697 -33.15 -11.56 44.51
CA HIS A 697 -32.25 -12.43 43.81
C HIS A 697 -32.07 -12.05 42.33
N VAL A 698 -33.12 -11.57 41.69
CA VAL A 698 -33.09 -11.16 40.28
C VAL A 698 -32.24 -9.91 40.08
N ASP A 699 -32.17 -9.00 41.05
CA ASP A 699 -31.30 -7.82 41.02
C ASP A 699 -29.82 -8.23 41.13
N LYS A 700 -29.54 -9.12 42.10
CA LYS A 700 -28.18 -9.68 42.26
C LYS A 700 -27.70 -10.41 41.00
N TRP A 701 -28.61 -11.15 40.35
CA TRP A 701 -28.33 -11.81 39.09
C TRP A 701 -27.95 -10.78 38.01
N LEU A 702 -28.72 -9.71 37.83
CA LEU A 702 -28.45 -8.65 36.87
C LEU A 702 -27.08 -8.00 37.14
N LEU A 703 -26.78 -7.68 38.39
CA LEU A 703 -25.50 -7.08 38.76
C LEU A 703 -24.30 -8.05 38.57
N SER A 704 -24.53 -9.34 38.80
CA SER A 704 -23.52 -10.38 38.50
C SER A 704 -23.27 -10.50 37.00
N ARG A 705 -24.34 -10.43 36.18
CA ARG A 705 -24.21 -10.40 34.72
C ARG A 705 -23.46 -9.16 34.25
N LEU A 706 -23.78 -8.00 34.80
CA LEU A 706 -23.08 -6.75 34.52
C LEU A 706 -21.58 -6.85 34.79
N GLN A 707 -21.19 -7.47 35.91
CA GLN A 707 -19.76 -7.66 36.22
C GLN A 707 -19.04 -8.51 35.17
N ARG A 708 -19.68 -9.60 34.72
CA ARG A 708 -19.12 -10.42 33.60
C ARG A 708 -19.00 -9.66 32.31
N VAL A 709 -19.95 -8.76 32.01
CA VAL A 709 -19.86 -7.89 30.85
C VAL A 709 -18.66 -6.95 30.96
N VAL A 710 -18.42 -6.37 32.13
CA VAL A 710 -17.23 -5.51 32.38
C VAL A 710 -15.94 -6.29 32.14
N GLU A 711 -15.82 -7.50 32.67
CA GLU A 711 -14.64 -8.36 32.48
C GLU A 711 -14.41 -8.65 30.99
N ARG A 712 -15.43 -9.16 30.30
CA ARG A 712 -15.33 -9.50 28.86
C ARG A 712 -15.04 -8.31 27.96
N ALA A 713 -15.72 -7.19 28.17
CA ALA A 713 -15.49 -5.98 27.41
C ALA A 713 -14.08 -5.43 27.63
N THR A 714 -13.57 -5.51 28.87
CA THR A 714 -12.20 -5.08 29.21
C THR A 714 -11.16 -5.97 28.54
N GLU A 715 -11.28 -7.31 28.66
CA GLU A 715 -10.41 -8.28 27.98
C GLU A 715 -10.39 -8.07 26.45
N SER A 716 -11.57 -7.82 25.88
CA SER A 716 -11.71 -7.63 24.44
C SER A 716 -11.09 -6.31 23.98
N LEU A 717 -11.26 -5.21 24.73
CA LEU A 717 -10.64 -3.91 24.41
C LEU A 717 -9.11 -3.95 24.55
N GLU A 718 -8.58 -4.61 25.59
CA GLU A 718 -7.12 -4.78 25.72
C GLU A 718 -6.53 -5.56 24.54
N ALA A 719 -7.26 -6.55 24.02
CA ALA A 719 -6.88 -7.33 22.85
C ALA A 719 -7.29 -6.70 21.51
N LEU A 720 -7.81 -5.46 21.49
CA LEU A 720 -8.31 -4.75 20.30
C LEU A 720 -9.42 -5.50 19.53
N ARG A 721 -10.15 -6.40 20.21
CA ARG A 721 -11.35 -7.06 19.68
C ARG A 721 -12.57 -6.14 19.83
N MET A 722 -12.65 -5.11 18.98
CA MET A 722 -13.60 -4.01 19.10
C MET A 722 -15.05 -4.47 18.98
N ARG A 723 -15.33 -5.32 18.00
CA ARG A 723 -16.68 -5.88 17.79
C ARG A 723 -17.14 -6.72 18.99
N ASP A 724 -16.25 -7.55 19.52
CA ASP A 724 -16.57 -8.43 20.65
C ASP A 724 -16.91 -7.61 21.92
N ALA A 725 -16.10 -6.59 22.24
CA ALA A 725 -16.37 -5.69 23.36
C ALA A 725 -17.70 -4.94 23.17
N LEU A 726 -17.99 -4.46 21.98
CA LEU A 726 -19.25 -3.79 21.65
C LEU A 726 -20.44 -4.75 21.76
N ASN A 727 -20.30 -6.00 21.30
CA ASN A 727 -21.32 -7.03 21.39
C ASN A 727 -21.72 -7.29 22.85
N HIS A 728 -20.75 -7.45 23.73
CA HIS A 728 -21.02 -7.63 25.17
C HIS A 728 -21.71 -6.42 25.79
N SER A 729 -21.24 -5.21 25.49
CA SER A 729 -21.69 -3.97 26.15
C SER A 729 -23.03 -3.44 25.64
N LEU A 730 -23.30 -3.57 24.33
CA LEU A 730 -24.50 -3.02 23.71
C LEU A 730 -25.59 -4.07 23.49
N PHE A 731 -25.26 -5.24 22.93
CA PHE A 731 -26.27 -6.20 22.47
C PHE A 731 -26.60 -7.27 23.53
N LEU A 732 -25.59 -7.95 24.08
CA LEU A 732 -25.84 -9.02 25.07
C LEU A 732 -26.35 -8.48 26.41
N LEU A 733 -25.78 -7.37 26.88
CA LEU A 733 -26.27 -6.73 28.10
C LEU A 733 -27.71 -6.26 27.94
N GLU A 734 -28.12 -5.80 26.76
CA GLU A 734 -29.54 -5.45 26.50
C GLU A 734 -30.47 -6.67 26.65
N GLN A 735 -30.04 -7.85 26.18
CA GLN A 735 -30.83 -9.08 26.37
C GLN A 735 -30.94 -9.44 27.83
N ASP A 736 -29.88 -9.30 28.64
CA ASP A 736 -29.90 -9.52 30.09
C ASP A 736 -30.85 -8.55 30.78
N ILE A 737 -30.85 -7.26 30.39
CA ILE A 737 -31.79 -6.25 30.92
C ILE A 737 -33.23 -6.61 30.58
N GLN A 738 -33.53 -6.97 29.33
CA GLN A 738 -34.86 -7.36 28.88
C GLN A 738 -35.35 -8.61 29.63
N TRP A 739 -34.48 -9.59 29.85
CA TRP A 739 -34.80 -10.78 30.65
C TRP A 739 -35.10 -10.40 32.08
N TYR A 740 -34.31 -9.52 32.70
CA TYR A 740 -34.54 -8.99 34.06
C TYR A 740 -35.89 -8.34 34.19
N LEU A 741 -36.26 -7.43 33.27
CA LEU A 741 -37.57 -6.74 33.30
C LEU A 741 -38.74 -7.72 33.16
N LYS A 742 -38.63 -8.70 32.27
CA LYS A 742 -39.62 -9.77 32.11
C LYS A 742 -39.77 -10.60 33.40
N ARG A 743 -38.65 -10.90 34.04
CA ARG A 743 -38.62 -11.68 35.27
C ARG A 743 -39.25 -10.91 36.45
N CYS A 744 -38.95 -9.63 36.62
CA CYS A 744 -39.59 -8.77 37.60
C CYS A 744 -41.10 -8.77 37.41
N LYS A 745 -41.58 -8.59 36.19
CA LYS A 745 -43.04 -8.64 35.89
C LYS A 745 -43.65 -10.00 36.24
N ALA A 746 -42.99 -11.11 35.92
CA ALA A 746 -43.48 -12.45 36.23
C ALA A 746 -43.54 -12.75 37.75
N LEU A 747 -42.65 -12.11 38.52
CA LEU A 747 -42.63 -12.21 39.97
C LEU A 747 -43.62 -11.23 40.68
N GLY A 748 -44.32 -10.41 39.92
CA GLY A 748 -45.22 -9.39 40.48
C GLY A 748 -44.48 -8.26 41.22
N ILE A 749 -43.20 -8.03 40.94
CA ILE A 749 -42.39 -6.98 41.55
C ILE A 749 -42.00 -5.94 40.51
N GLY A 750 -41.86 -4.69 40.92
CA GLY A 750 -41.34 -3.64 40.09
C GLY A 750 -39.82 -3.82 39.90
N PRO A 751 -39.23 -3.37 38.77
CA PRO A 751 -37.78 -3.33 38.63
C PRO A 751 -37.16 -2.41 39.69
N ASP A 752 -35.94 -2.74 40.15
CA ASP A 752 -35.25 -1.93 41.16
C ASP A 752 -34.48 -0.78 40.51
N GLY A 753 -34.83 0.48 40.87
CA GLY A 753 -34.20 1.68 40.31
C GLY A 753 -32.70 1.79 40.62
N ASP A 754 -32.23 1.31 41.81
CA ASP A 754 -30.82 1.36 42.17
C ASP A 754 -29.97 0.39 41.33
N ALA A 755 -30.50 -0.83 41.14
CA ALA A 755 -29.84 -1.81 40.29
C ALA A 755 -29.73 -1.30 38.85
N LEU A 756 -30.82 -0.73 38.31
CA LEU A 756 -30.83 -0.21 36.93
C LEU A 756 -29.96 1.05 36.74
N ARG A 757 -29.97 1.98 37.73
CA ARG A 757 -29.02 3.12 37.70
C ARG A 757 -27.58 2.67 37.66
N LYS A 758 -27.23 1.63 38.44
CA LYS A 758 -25.88 1.05 38.39
C LYS A 758 -25.56 0.43 37.01
N VAL A 759 -26.52 -0.27 36.40
CA VAL A 759 -26.38 -0.80 35.03
C VAL A 759 -26.17 0.32 34.05
N VAL A 760 -26.97 1.39 34.06
CA VAL A 760 -26.82 2.55 33.16
C VAL A 760 -25.44 3.18 33.34
N SER A 761 -25.03 3.49 34.57
CA SER A 761 -23.75 4.10 34.89
C SER A 761 -22.56 3.30 34.37
N VAL A 762 -22.61 1.97 34.49
CA VAL A 762 -21.54 1.08 33.97
C VAL A 762 -21.58 0.99 32.43
N ARG A 763 -22.80 0.80 31.88
CA ARG A 763 -23.01 0.65 30.43
C ARG A 763 -22.60 1.90 29.68
N VAL A 764 -22.90 3.09 30.16
CA VAL A 764 -22.48 4.38 29.61
C VAL A 764 -20.94 4.43 29.52
N ARG A 765 -20.25 4.04 30.60
CA ARG A 765 -18.75 3.99 30.58
C ARG A 765 -18.20 2.97 29.61
N LEU A 766 -18.77 1.77 29.49
CA LEU A 766 -18.33 0.75 28.53
C LEU A 766 -18.55 1.20 27.08
N LEU A 767 -19.57 2.00 26.81
CA LEU A 767 -19.93 2.46 25.46
C LEU A 767 -19.36 3.85 25.10
N ALA A 768 -18.87 4.63 26.09
CA ALA A 768 -18.29 5.94 25.85
C ALA A 768 -17.15 5.96 24.81
N PRO A 769 -16.27 4.95 24.71
CA PRO A 769 -15.30 4.90 23.62
C PRO A 769 -15.92 4.81 22.23
N TYR A 770 -17.06 4.14 22.08
CA TYR A 770 -17.75 3.87 20.81
C TYR A 770 -18.69 5.00 20.39
N MET A 771 -19.51 5.49 21.30
CA MET A 771 -20.50 6.53 21.06
C MET A 771 -20.40 7.64 22.13
N PRO A 772 -19.32 8.42 22.05
CA PRO A 772 -18.97 9.36 23.12
C PRO A 772 -20.01 10.45 23.34
N HIS A 773 -20.65 10.97 22.29
CA HIS A 773 -21.57 12.09 22.43
C HIS A 773 -22.83 11.71 23.21
N VAL A 774 -23.43 10.58 22.91
CA VAL A 774 -24.61 10.08 23.61
C VAL A 774 -24.29 9.68 25.05
N CYS A 775 -23.11 9.09 25.26
CA CYS A 775 -22.66 8.67 26.58
C CYS A 775 -22.35 9.85 27.51
N GLU A 776 -21.78 10.93 27.00
CA GLU A 776 -21.57 12.18 27.74
C GLU A 776 -22.93 12.79 28.18
N GLU A 777 -23.90 12.83 27.25
CA GLU A 777 -25.25 13.35 27.56
C GLU A 777 -26.00 12.55 28.63
N LEU A 778 -25.79 11.22 28.65
CA LEU A 778 -26.38 10.36 29.70
C LEU A 778 -25.63 10.41 31.02
N TRP A 779 -24.37 10.81 31.00
CA TRP A 779 -23.52 10.92 32.19
C TRP A 779 -23.78 12.22 32.96
N GLU A 780 -24.03 13.33 32.25
CA GLU A 780 -24.41 14.62 32.81
C GLU A 780 -25.80 14.58 33.48
#